data_89eada65ae31f9438a3840174f51cccf
#
_entry.id   89eada65ae31f9438a3840174f51cccf
#
_cell.length_a   1.000
_cell.length_b   1.000
_cell.length_c   1.000
_cell.angle_alpha   90.00
_cell.angle_beta   90.00
_cell.angle_gamma   90.00
#
_symmetry.space_group_name_H-M   'P 1'
#
loop_
_entity.id
_entity.type
_entity.pdbx_description
1 polymer ?
#
loop_
_entity_poly.entity_id
_entity_poly.type
_entity_poly.pdbx_seq_one_letter_code
_entity_poly.pdbx_strand_id
1 'polypeptide(L)'
;KNLALNKTVTCSGIRDEWWMKDEDGNIMESAYNNVKAENAVDGNTETSFTSYQGTDQWLTVDLGQAYTIGRVIVNWNADAGKIYDVLVSSDGKDWKTVHRVQKGYAYMVDNCTMYQQNVRYVKVLGYTKVESGSGFGISELSVYEYVEGDSKTNETITEFPKQEILKSASGKGTYVTGEMYNEKNKLPTFVNEDNIKTPIDSNSWWSSALVQKYSSLLCSTPLKASFSTKGLGILLATSGWVGTRTENDLGTDQSTETERDFYISPENFDTETGYDRVENYGDYSVELGLTDEDAVQMKSIIVKGSPYIFNEFCNNTVAFISGSSIQEFYDGNGNTILGNKGDTITTDHIAFKSFDKENTKAGNEGSYFEVNVPAGTTFKVMIGKSNYKVKVTFPSKAENYMSVAAMTDLKNIDGYYKHGYAFVTDTTVDYEYNHDNSKITTIYTASTDLKRAGFSNETMHCLFPHQWKHSTAADSPVATYTSIRGNMKSIWANTYSTTQQFSGLLPTFAKPDSDMMDTEEMIDYLNQVVASKVNTAPVSDAYWEGKNVHPLAISAIMADQLGETEIKEKLLAKLKSIMVDWFNYDGPDDRCYLIYNKDWGTIYYPDSAYGANAAICDHHFTYGYFMFGAAVLATYDKEFLNDYRDMIELLVRDYADPKDPEDDGNMFCKFRAF
;
A
#
# COMPACT_ATOMS: atom_id res chain seq x y z
N LYS A 1 -17.28 -16.45 42.94
CA LYS A 1 -18.50 -16.25 42.15
C LYS A 1 -18.23 -15.17 41.12
N ASN A 2 -18.60 -15.41 39.84
CA ASN A 2 -18.51 -14.37 38.78
C ASN A 2 -19.54 -13.26 39.10
N LEU A 3 -19.07 -12.05 39.39
CA LEU A 3 -19.90 -10.89 39.72
C LEU A 3 -20.54 -10.25 38.48
N ALA A 4 -19.98 -10.51 37.29
CA ALA A 4 -20.49 -9.96 36.03
C ALA A 4 -21.62 -10.80 35.43
N LEU A 5 -21.78 -12.06 35.87
CA LEU A 5 -22.76 -12.99 35.30
C LEU A 5 -24.20 -12.42 35.30
N ASN A 6 -24.79 -12.33 34.11
CA ASN A 6 -26.12 -11.80 33.85
C ASN A 6 -26.35 -10.37 34.37
N LYS A 7 -25.31 -9.55 34.40
CA LYS A 7 -25.40 -8.15 34.80
C LYS A 7 -25.72 -7.24 33.61
N THR A 8 -26.15 -6.02 33.94
CA THR A 8 -26.39 -5.01 32.92
C THR A 8 -25.10 -4.63 32.21
N VAL A 9 -25.13 -4.67 30.89
CA VAL A 9 -24.01 -4.26 30.02
C VAL A 9 -24.42 -3.15 29.10
N THR A 10 -23.45 -2.32 28.76
CA THR A 10 -23.54 -1.28 27.72
C THR A 10 -22.30 -1.37 26.84
N CYS A 11 -22.40 -0.91 25.62
CA CYS A 11 -21.27 -0.94 24.65
C CYS A 11 -21.28 0.29 23.76
N SER A 12 -20.17 0.54 23.08
CA SER A 12 -20.04 1.61 22.09
C SER A 12 -20.92 1.40 20.86
N GLY A 13 -21.24 0.15 20.56
CA GLY A 13 -22.06 -0.29 19.44
C GLY A 13 -21.84 -1.76 19.16
N ILE A 14 -22.78 -2.41 18.49
CA ILE A 14 -22.68 -3.79 18.03
C ILE A 14 -22.33 -3.82 16.55
N ARG A 15 -21.80 -4.95 16.08
CA ARG A 15 -21.53 -5.20 14.66
C ARG A 15 -22.78 -4.94 13.82
N ASP A 16 -22.60 -4.18 12.73
CA ASP A 16 -23.68 -3.68 11.87
C ASP A 16 -23.26 -3.76 10.40
N GLU A 17 -23.30 -4.98 9.86
CA GLU A 17 -22.94 -5.24 8.46
C GLU A 17 -24.19 -5.30 7.59
N TRP A 18 -24.05 -4.95 6.31
CA TRP A 18 -25.18 -4.93 5.36
C TRP A 18 -25.92 -6.27 5.25
N TRP A 19 -25.22 -7.39 5.36
CA TRP A 19 -25.80 -8.74 5.31
C TRP A 19 -26.54 -9.16 6.59
N MET A 20 -26.40 -8.37 7.65
CA MET A 20 -27.12 -8.56 8.92
C MET A 20 -28.49 -7.87 8.91
N LYS A 21 -28.82 -7.12 7.87
CA LYS A 21 -30.00 -6.26 7.78
C LYS A 21 -31.09 -6.89 6.90
N ASP A 22 -32.34 -6.60 7.25
CA ASP A 22 -33.50 -6.89 6.42
C ASP A 22 -33.68 -5.85 5.29
N GLU A 23 -34.72 -6.01 4.47
CA GLU A 23 -35.01 -5.11 3.34
C GLU A 23 -35.34 -3.66 3.80
N ASP A 24 -35.74 -3.49 5.05
CA ASP A 24 -36.06 -2.19 5.67
C ASP A 24 -34.80 -1.55 6.33
N GLY A 25 -33.66 -2.23 6.31
CA GLY A 25 -32.39 -1.77 6.89
C GLY A 25 -32.24 -2.01 8.38
N ASN A 26 -33.13 -2.78 9.02
CA ASN A 26 -33.06 -3.15 10.43
C ASN A 26 -32.20 -4.40 10.61
N ILE A 27 -31.40 -4.46 11.69
CA ILE A 27 -30.67 -5.69 12.03
C ILE A 27 -31.63 -6.81 12.33
N MET A 28 -31.50 -7.92 11.62
CA MET A 28 -32.32 -9.12 11.85
C MET A 28 -32.08 -9.67 13.25
N GLU A 29 -33.16 -10.14 13.91
CA GLU A 29 -33.11 -10.66 15.28
C GLU A 29 -32.08 -11.79 15.45
N SER A 30 -31.96 -12.67 14.46
CA SER A 30 -30.97 -13.76 14.47
C SER A 30 -29.53 -13.23 14.43
N ALA A 31 -29.24 -12.18 13.66
CA ALA A 31 -27.96 -11.54 13.58
C ALA A 31 -27.64 -10.77 14.88
N TYR A 32 -28.60 -10.03 15.41
CA TYR A 32 -28.51 -9.34 16.70
C TYR A 32 -28.14 -10.28 17.84
N ASN A 33 -28.82 -11.42 17.94
CA ASN A 33 -28.58 -12.41 18.99
C ASN A 33 -27.14 -13.00 18.96
N ASN A 34 -26.47 -12.96 17.82
CA ASN A 34 -25.09 -13.45 17.67
C ASN A 34 -24.03 -12.43 18.10
N VAL A 35 -24.38 -11.14 18.26
CA VAL A 35 -23.39 -10.07 18.49
C VAL A 35 -23.70 -9.15 19.68
N LYS A 36 -24.85 -9.31 20.33
CA LYS A 36 -25.35 -8.44 21.40
C LYS A 36 -24.41 -8.41 22.61
N ALA A 37 -24.44 -7.32 23.35
CA ALA A 37 -23.54 -7.07 24.48
C ALA A 37 -23.71 -8.09 25.63
N GLU A 38 -24.92 -8.57 25.85
CA GLU A 38 -25.29 -9.53 26.91
C GLU A 38 -24.55 -10.86 26.76
N ASN A 39 -24.17 -11.24 25.55
CA ASN A 39 -23.42 -12.47 25.30
C ASN A 39 -22.05 -12.49 26.01
N ALA A 40 -21.48 -11.33 26.30
CA ALA A 40 -20.20 -11.26 27.01
C ALA A 40 -20.31 -11.55 28.52
N VAL A 41 -21.50 -11.70 29.08
CA VAL A 41 -21.74 -11.94 30.52
C VAL A 41 -22.81 -13.01 30.79
N ASP A 42 -23.12 -13.85 29.82
CA ASP A 42 -24.18 -14.88 29.92
C ASP A 42 -23.69 -16.22 30.53
N GLY A 43 -22.38 -16.34 30.72
CA GLY A 43 -21.73 -17.53 31.25
C GLY A 43 -21.50 -18.62 30.20
N ASN A 44 -21.61 -18.30 28.92
CA ASN A 44 -21.46 -19.22 27.80
C ASN A 44 -20.37 -18.71 26.83
N THR A 45 -19.23 -19.35 26.83
CA THR A 45 -18.09 -18.98 25.96
C THR A 45 -18.30 -19.31 24.48
N GLU A 46 -19.40 -19.99 24.11
CA GLU A 46 -19.76 -20.26 22.70
C GLU A 46 -20.54 -19.10 22.07
N THR A 47 -21.08 -18.18 22.88
CA THR A 47 -21.66 -16.91 22.45
C THR A 47 -20.63 -15.81 22.55
N SER A 48 -20.82 -14.70 21.86
CA SER A 48 -19.93 -13.55 21.98
C SER A 48 -20.63 -12.22 21.70
N PHE A 49 -20.18 -11.19 22.39
CA PHE A 49 -20.36 -9.82 21.96
C PHE A 49 -19.41 -9.51 20.82
N THR A 50 -19.87 -8.85 19.78
CA THR A 50 -18.99 -8.27 18.75
C THR A 50 -19.32 -6.81 18.56
N SER A 51 -18.35 -5.94 18.76
CA SER A 51 -18.51 -4.49 18.64
C SER A 51 -18.72 -4.05 17.20
N TYR A 52 -19.16 -2.82 17.04
CA TYR A 52 -19.05 -2.10 15.76
C TYR A 52 -17.58 -2.10 15.28
N GLN A 53 -17.38 -1.90 13.99
CA GLN A 53 -16.04 -1.71 13.40
C GLN A 53 -15.42 -0.41 13.93
N GLY A 54 -14.10 -0.36 14.00
CA GLY A 54 -13.37 0.83 14.41
C GLY A 54 -12.49 0.62 15.63
N THR A 55 -11.74 1.67 15.96
CA THR A 55 -10.96 1.78 17.19
C THR A 55 -11.81 2.29 18.34
N ASP A 56 -11.29 2.25 19.54
CA ASP A 56 -11.92 2.81 20.75
C ASP A 56 -13.31 2.23 21.08
N GLN A 57 -13.56 0.98 20.64
CA GLN A 57 -14.78 0.26 20.96
C GLN A 57 -14.72 -0.31 22.37
N TRP A 58 -15.83 -0.28 23.08
CA TRP A 58 -15.87 -0.71 24.47
C TRP A 58 -17.11 -1.51 24.85
N LEU A 59 -16.94 -2.33 25.87
CA LEU A 59 -17.99 -3.01 26.62
C LEU A 59 -17.86 -2.66 28.09
N THR A 60 -18.93 -2.29 28.75
CA THR A 60 -18.98 -1.97 30.19
C THR A 60 -20.02 -2.81 30.90
N VAL A 61 -19.65 -3.43 32.02
CA VAL A 61 -20.57 -4.12 32.91
C VAL A 61 -20.80 -3.31 34.20
N ASP A 62 -22.06 -3.15 34.60
CA ASP A 62 -22.46 -2.60 35.91
C ASP A 62 -22.68 -3.77 36.87
N LEU A 63 -21.82 -3.92 37.87
CA LEU A 63 -21.91 -4.98 38.90
C LEU A 63 -23.13 -4.80 39.84
N GLY A 64 -23.81 -3.63 39.77
CA GLY A 64 -24.98 -3.29 40.59
C GLY A 64 -24.67 -2.65 41.94
N GLN A 65 -23.50 -2.93 42.48
CA GLN A 65 -22.94 -2.30 43.69
C GLN A 65 -21.42 -2.31 43.65
N ALA A 66 -20.79 -1.60 44.57
CA ALA A 66 -19.35 -1.54 44.67
C ALA A 66 -18.74 -2.79 45.38
N TYR A 67 -17.65 -3.28 44.85
CA TYR A 67 -16.88 -4.42 45.37
C TYR A 67 -15.38 -4.07 45.46
N THR A 68 -14.64 -4.88 46.19
CA THR A 68 -13.17 -4.94 46.06
C THR A 68 -12.84 -6.03 45.04
N ILE A 69 -12.33 -5.67 43.90
CA ILE A 69 -12.03 -6.60 42.81
C ILE A 69 -10.62 -7.16 42.97
N GLY A 70 -10.52 -8.49 42.85
CA GLY A 70 -9.23 -9.23 42.84
C GLY A 70 -8.84 -9.76 41.47
N ARG A 71 -9.81 -9.95 40.54
CA ARG A 71 -9.52 -10.53 39.25
C ARG A 71 -10.58 -10.20 38.21
N VAL A 72 -10.12 -9.93 37.01
CA VAL A 72 -10.96 -9.83 35.79
C VAL A 72 -10.43 -10.84 34.77
N ILE A 73 -11.31 -11.58 34.11
CA ILE A 73 -10.95 -12.49 33.01
C ILE A 73 -11.70 -12.02 31.76
N VAL A 74 -10.95 -11.80 30.69
CA VAL A 74 -11.50 -11.48 29.37
C VAL A 74 -11.24 -12.64 28.43
N ASN A 75 -12.29 -13.33 28.00
CA ASN A 75 -12.20 -14.37 26.98
C ASN A 75 -12.52 -13.75 25.61
N TRP A 76 -11.56 -13.74 24.76
CA TRP A 76 -11.69 -13.26 23.39
C TRP A 76 -12.09 -14.38 22.43
N ASN A 77 -12.81 -14.05 21.35
CA ASN A 77 -13.00 -14.93 20.20
C ASN A 77 -11.93 -14.68 19.13
N ALA A 78 -12.19 -15.03 17.86
CA ALA A 78 -11.28 -14.78 16.73
C ALA A 78 -11.00 -13.28 16.52
N ASP A 79 -11.99 -12.43 16.84
CA ASP A 79 -11.94 -10.97 16.67
C ASP A 79 -11.37 -10.27 17.94
N ALA A 80 -10.26 -10.75 18.45
CA ALA A 80 -9.68 -10.28 19.70
C ALA A 80 -9.08 -8.87 19.59
N GLY A 81 -9.01 -8.20 20.75
CA GLY A 81 -8.19 -6.99 20.90
C GLY A 81 -6.69 -7.32 20.87
N LYS A 82 -5.93 -6.62 20.03
CA LYS A 82 -4.47 -6.68 20.04
C LYS A 82 -3.89 -5.72 21.08
N ILE A 83 -4.41 -4.50 21.12
CA ILE A 83 -4.15 -3.51 22.16
C ILE A 83 -5.47 -3.13 22.79
N TYR A 84 -5.58 -3.31 24.11
CA TYR A 84 -6.77 -2.97 24.86
C TYR A 84 -6.48 -2.73 26.34
N ASP A 85 -7.39 -2.03 27.01
CA ASP A 85 -7.38 -1.77 28.44
C ASP A 85 -8.53 -2.45 29.13
N VAL A 86 -8.30 -2.85 30.39
CA VAL A 86 -9.34 -3.08 31.37
C VAL A 86 -9.36 -1.87 32.31
N LEU A 87 -10.53 -1.24 32.44
CA LEU A 87 -10.72 -0.08 33.27
C LEU A 87 -11.79 -0.38 34.35
N VAL A 88 -11.67 0.32 35.46
CA VAL A 88 -12.64 0.24 36.56
C VAL A 88 -13.12 1.61 36.96
N SER A 89 -14.34 1.68 37.48
CA SER A 89 -14.93 2.93 37.98
C SER A 89 -15.89 2.65 39.16
N SER A 90 -16.05 3.63 40.01
CA SER A 90 -17.07 3.61 41.06
C SER A 90 -18.41 4.23 40.64
N ASP A 91 -18.39 5.13 39.67
CA ASP A 91 -19.53 5.98 39.27
C ASP A 91 -19.89 5.87 37.78
N GLY A 92 -19.09 5.15 36.98
CA GLY A 92 -19.26 5.00 35.54
C GLY A 92 -18.82 6.22 34.72
N LYS A 93 -18.22 7.22 35.33
CA LYS A 93 -17.74 8.45 34.70
C LYS A 93 -16.23 8.59 34.77
N ASP A 94 -15.68 8.46 35.97
CA ASP A 94 -14.25 8.54 36.21
C ASP A 94 -13.65 7.12 36.11
N TRP A 95 -12.81 6.92 35.11
CA TRP A 95 -12.23 5.63 34.78
C TRP A 95 -10.75 5.54 35.11
N LYS A 96 -10.34 4.42 35.67
CA LYS A 96 -8.94 4.10 35.95
C LYS A 96 -8.56 2.85 35.18
N THR A 97 -7.54 2.94 34.32
CA THR A 97 -6.92 1.76 33.70
C THR A 97 -6.21 0.93 34.76
N VAL A 98 -6.51 -0.35 34.80
CA VAL A 98 -5.96 -1.30 35.79
C VAL A 98 -5.19 -2.45 35.17
N HIS A 99 -5.36 -2.65 33.86
CA HIS A 99 -4.62 -3.62 33.07
C HIS A 99 -4.54 -3.16 31.61
N ARG A 100 -3.40 -3.36 30.96
CA ARG A 100 -3.13 -3.00 29.57
C ARG A 100 -2.45 -4.12 28.83
N VAL A 101 -3.05 -4.57 27.74
CA VAL A 101 -2.49 -5.56 26.82
C VAL A 101 -2.03 -4.88 25.54
N GLN A 102 -0.80 -5.18 25.11
CA GLN A 102 -0.23 -4.66 23.87
C GLN A 102 0.08 -5.75 22.81
N LYS A 103 -0.13 -7.01 23.16
CA LYS A 103 0.15 -8.17 22.29
C LYS A 103 -0.94 -9.23 22.40
N GLY A 104 -2.20 -8.83 22.37
CA GLY A 104 -3.32 -9.74 22.33
C GLY A 104 -3.35 -10.57 21.03
N TYR A 105 -3.98 -11.73 21.06
CA TYR A 105 -4.11 -12.65 19.95
C TYR A 105 -5.50 -13.33 19.95
N ALA A 106 -5.89 -13.88 18.81
CA ALA A 106 -7.17 -14.55 18.64
C ALA A 106 -7.37 -15.67 19.68
N TYR A 107 -8.56 -15.75 20.27
CA TYR A 107 -8.95 -16.72 21.32
C TYR A 107 -8.13 -16.60 22.62
N MET A 108 -7.53 -15.46 22.87
CA MET A 108 -6.81 -15.22 24.12
C MET A 108 -7.75 -15.26 25.31
N VAL A 109 -7.33 -15.93 26.37
CA VAL A 109 -7.93 -15.85 27.70
C VAL A 109 -7.01 -15.01 28.59
N ASP A 110 -7.38 -13.75 28.78
CA ASP A 110 -6.61 -12.83 29.60
C ASP A 110 -7.09 -12.89 31.04
N ASN A 111 -6.19 -13.26 31.94
CA ASN A 111 -6.48 -13.42 33.37
C ASN A 111 -5.74 -12.34 34.17
N CYS A 112 -6.38 -11.22 34.38
CA CYS A 112 -5.85 -10.04 35.01
C CYS A 112 -6.10 -10.06 36.51
N THR A 113 -5.04 -10.18 37.33
CA THR A 113 -5.12 -10.08 38.79
C THR A 113 -4.88 -8.66 39.24
N MET A 114 -5.61 -8.20 40.26
CA MET A 114 -5.55 -6.82 40.75
C MET A 114 -6.05 -6.71 42.19
N TYR A 115 -5.81 -5.54 42.77
CA TYR A 115 -6.47 -5.14 44.03
C TYR A 115 -7.07 -3.75 43.83
N GLN A 116 -8.37 -3.71 43.53
CA GLN A 116 -9.08 -2.45 43.25
C GLN A 116 -10.32 -2.36 44.17
N GLN A 117 -10.34 -1.33 45.01
CA GLN A 117 -11.43 -1.10 45.94
C GLN A 117 -12.49 -0.17 45.35
N ASN A 118 -13.72 -0.30 45.84
CA ASN A 118 -14.85 0.55 45.46
C ASN A 118 -15.21 0.54 43.96
N VAL A 119 -15.12 -0.64 43.37
CA VAL A 119 -15.41 -0.82 41.92
C VAL A 119 -16.86 -1.25 41.72
N ARG A 120 -17.64 -0.50 40.98
CA ARG A 120 -18.98 -0.87 40.52
C ARG A 120 -19.01 -1.18 39.02
N TYR A 121 -18.20 -0.51 38.24
CA TYR A 121 -18.17 -0.68 36.79
C TYR A 121 -16.82 -1.24 36.33
N VAL A 122 -16.87 -2.19 35.38
CA VAL A 122 -15.68 -2.73 34.70
C VAL A 122 -15.89 -2.55 33.20
N LYS A 123 -14.88 -1.97 32.53
CA LYS A 123 -14.89 -1.70 31.09
C LYS A 123 -13.72 -2.39 30.42
N VAL A 124 -13.95 -2.98 29.26
CA VAL A 124 -12.92 -3.38 28.30
C VAL A 124 -12.97 -2.38 27.15
N LEU A 125 -11.84 -1.71 26.86
CA LEU A 125 -11.70 -0.70 25.82
C LEU A 125 -10.63 -1.17 24.83
N GLY A 126 -11.04 -1.48 23.61
CA GLY A 126 -10.18 -1.96 22.54
C GLY A 126 -9.70 -0.83 21.64
N TYR A 127 -8.37 -0.70 21.50
CA TYR A 127 -7.74 0.28 20.60
C TYR A 127 -7.39 -0.31 19.24
N THR A 128 -6.87 -1.56 19.24
CA THR A 128 -6.41 -2.23 18.03
C THR A 128 -6.87 -3.68 18.00
N LYS A 129 -7.26 -4.17 16.85
CA LYS A 129 -7.74 -5.55 16.61
C LYS A 129 -6.61 -6.45 16.11
N VAL A 130 -6.77 -7.77 16.29
CA VAL A 130 -6.03 -8.76 15.52
C VAL A 130 -6.49 -8.73 14.05
N GLU A 131 -5.65 -9.21 13.14
CA GLU A 131 -5.73 -8.91 11.69
C GLU A 131 -7.04 -9.20 10.96
N SER A 132 -7.85 -10.13 11.44
CA SER A 132 -9.04 -10.61 10.72
C SER A 132 -10.36 -10.03 11.23
N GLY A 133 -10.33 -9.19 12.26
CA GLY A 133 -11.55 -8.81 12.98
C GLY A 133 -12.35 -7.72 12.31
N SER A 134 -13.67 -7.93 12.24
CA SER A 134 -14.65 -6.91 11.85
C SER A 134 -15.13 -6.04 13.03
N GLY A 135 -14.74 -6.35 14.25
CA GLY A 135 -15.04 -5.67 15.51
C GLY A 135 -14.17 -6.25 16.62
N PHE A 136 -14.46 -5.93 17.88
CA PHE A 136 -13.86 -6.58 19.06
C PHE A 136 -14.82 -7.64 19.57
N GLY A 137 -14.39 -8.89 19.61
CA GLY A 137 -15.23 -10.04 19.94
C GLY A 137 -14.93 -10.65 21.32
N ILE A 138 -15.72 -10.31 22.33
CA ILE A 138 -15.58 -10.84 23.70
C ILE A 138 -16.59 -11.99 23.88
N SER A 139 -16.06 -13.22 24.11
CA SER A 139 -16.88 -14.38 24.41
C SER A 139 -17.39 -14.37 25.86
N GLU A 140 -16.56 -13.95 26.81
CA GLU A 140 -17.00 -13.84 28.20
C GLU A 140 -16.12 -12.84 28.97
N LEU A 141 -16.75 -11.95 29.73
CA LEU A 141 -16.13 -11.07 30.71
C LEU A 141 -16.52 -11.50 32.12
N SER A 142 -15.56 -12.02 32.87
CA SER A 142 -15.79 -12.48 34.24
C SER A 142 -15.07 -11.58 35.25
N VAL A 143 -15.77 -11.24 36.33
CA VAL A 143 -15.24 -10.38 37.39
C VAL A 143 -15.35 -11.10 38.74
N TYR A 144 -14.27 -11.11 39.51
CA TYR A 144 -14.20 -11.78 40.80
C TYR A 144 -13.78 -10.84 41.89
N GLU A 145 -14.42 -11.01 43.07
CA GLU A 145 -14.08 -10.29 44.26
C GLU A 145 -12.70 -10.73 44.77
N TYR A 146 -11.96 -9.78 45.41
CA TYR A 146 -10.71 -10.07 46.08
C TYR A 146 -10.94 -11.08 47.23
N VAL A 147 -10.05 -12.04 47.32
CA VAL A 147 -10.04 -13.04 48.40
C VAL A 147 -8.93 -12.70 49.39
N GLU A 148 -9.24 -12.68 50.68
CA GLU A 148 -8.26 -12.39 51.70
C GLU A 148 -7.10 -13.41 51.65
N GLY A 149 -5.87 -12.89 51.55
CA GLY A 149 -4.65 -13.68 51.36
C GLY A 149 -4.08 -13.60 49.94
N ASP A 150 -4.83 -13.13 48.96
CA ASP A 150 -4.33 -12.86 47.62
C ASP A 150 -3.39 -11.63 47.59
N SER A 151 -2.59 -11.51 46.56
CA SER A 151 -1.72 -10.35 46.35
C SER A 151 -2.52 -9.06 46.23
N LYS A 152 -2.07 -8.00 46.87
CA LYS A 152 -2.59 -6.63 46.72
C LYS A 152 -1.77 -5.82 45.70
N THR A 153 -1.01 -6.49 44.85
CA THR A 153 -0.19 -5.86 43.81
C THR A 153 -1.06 -5.46 42.63
N ASN A 154 -0.87 -4.26 42.12
CA ASN A 154 -1.48 -3.76 40.89
C ASN A 154 -0.43 -3.59 39.80
N GLU A 155 -0.82 -3.74 38.56
CA GLU A 155 0.02 -3.46 37.39
C GLU A 155 0.36 -1.97 37.35
N THR A 156 1.59 -1.66 36.94
CA THR A 156 1.99 -0.29 36.60
C THR A 156 1.68 -0.04 35.16
N ILE A 157 0.70 0.81 34.89
CA ILE A 157 0.26 1.12 33.54
C ILE A 157 1.22 2.17 32.93
N THR A 158 1.81 1.83 31.80
CA THR A 158 2.55 2.79 30.98
C THR A 158 1.54 3.61 30.18
N GLU A 159 1.59 4.93 30.32
CA GLU A 159 0.74 5.84 29.55
C GLU A 159 1.07 5.70 28.05
N PHE A 160 0.03 5.71 27.22
CA PHE A 160 0.25 5.85 25.80
C PHE A 160 0.76 7.24 25.46
N PRO A 161 1.59 7.36 24.41
CA PRO A 161 1.94 8.66 23.89
C PRO A 161 0.68 9.47 23.59
N LYS A 162 0.63 10.72 24.05
CA LYS A 162 -0.51 11.59 23.79
C LYS A 162 -0.48 12.03 22.33
N GLN A 163 -1.64 11.93 21.69
CA GLN A 163 -1.84 12.58 20.39
C GLN A 163 -1.73 14.11 20.58
N GLU A 164 -1.06 14.75 19.64
CA GLU A 164 -0.93 16.19 19.57
C GLU A 164 -1.95 16.71 18.52
N ILE A 165 -2.77 17.69 18.90
CA ILE A 165 -3.70 18.31 17.98
C ILE A 165 -2.96 19.41 17.23
N LEU A 166 -2.90 19.29 15.91
CA LEU A 166 -2.35 20.27 15.00
C LEU A 166 -3.48 21.10 14.38
N LYS A 167 -3.19 22.37 14.15
CA LYS A 167 -4.10 23.28 13.46
C LYS A 167 -3.55 23.59 12.08
N SER A 168 -4.42 23.84 11.13
CA SER A 168 -4.03 24.43 9.86
C SER A 168 -3.30 25.76 10.08
N ALA A 169 -2.36 26.08 9.21
CA ALA A 169 -1.55 27.30 9.33
C ALA A 169 -2.39 28.56 9.15
N SER A 170 -3.43 28.49 8.32
CA SER A 170 -4.41 29.55 8.10
C SER A 170 -5.83 28.94 8.03
N GLY A 171 -6.85 29.76 8.31
CA GLY A 171 -8.25 29.33 8.26
C GLY A 171 -8.66 28.42 9.42
N LYS A 172 -9.53 27.46 9.11
CA LYS A 172 -10.06 26.45 10.03
C LYS A 172 -9.48 25.09 9.70
N GLY A 173 -9.64 24.16 10.60
CA GLY A 173 -9.25 22.76 10.43
C GLY A 173 -8.23 22.32 11.45
N THR A 174 -8.38 21.08 11.87
CA THR A 174 -7.52 20.42 12.84
C THR A 174 -7.32 18.98 12.47
N TYR A 175 -6.13 18.45 12.74
CA TYR A 175 -5.77 17.06 12.59
C TYR A 175 -4.88 16.63 13.74
N VAL A 176 -4.63 15.37 13.90
CA VAL A 176 -3.81 14.89 15.00
C VAL A 176 -2.49 14.33 14.50
N THR A 177 -1.50 14.32 15.39
CA THR A 177 -0.26 13.58 15.22
C THR A 177 0.09 12.89 16.51
N GLY A 178 0.90 11.86 16.45
CA GLY A 178 1.34 11.05 17.58
C GLY A 178 1.57 9.62 17.16
N GLU A 179 2.05 8.82 18.06
CA GLU A 179 2.14 7.38 17.84
C GLU A 179 0.71 6.82 17.75
N MET A 180 0.42 6.15 16.67
CA MET A 180 -0.81 5.39 16.55
C MET A 180 -0.69 4.11 17.38
N TYR A 181 -1.74 3.75 18.10
CA TYR A 181 -1.81 2.51 18.90
C TYR A 181 -1.70 1.23 18.05
N ASN A 182 -1.58 1.37 16.75
CA ASN A 182 -1.60 0.26 15.81
C ASN A 182 -0.16 -0.12 15.43
N GLU A 183 0.28 -1.32 15.77
CA GLU A 183 1.56 -1.85 15.29
C GLU A 183 1.65 -1.93 13.77
N LYS A 184 0.52 -1.98 13.06
CA LYS A 184 0.48 -1.89 11.60
C LYS A 184 0.89 -0.52 11.07
N ASN A 185 0.89 0.49 11.93
CA ASN A 185 1.27 1.85 11.60
C ASN A 185 2.68 2.19 12.10
N LYS A 186 3.43 1.21 12.63
CA LYS A 186 4.86 1.38 12.83
C LYS A 186 5.55 1.49 11.48
N LEU A 187 6.67 2.20 11.47
CA LEU A 187 7.60 2.26 10.35
C LEU A 187 7.80 0.88 9.75
N PRO A 188 8.00 0.79 8.44
CA PRO A 188 8.26 -0.46 7.77
C PRO A 188 9.41 -1.17 8.43
N THR A 189 9.20 -2.45 8.59
CA THR A 189 10.22 -3.34 9.14
C THR A 189 11.37 -3.57 8.14
N PHE A 190 11.12 -3.28 6.85
CA PHE A 190 11.98 -3.69 5.74
C PHE A 190 12.61 -2.50 5.01
N VAL A 191 13.22 -1.60 5.76
CA VAL A 191 14.04 -0.50 5.22
C VAL A 191 15.43 -0.50 5.84
N ASN A 192 16.39 -0.01 5.12
CA ASN A 192 17.71 0.32 5.64
C ASN A 192 17.67 1.73 6.25
N GLU A 193 17.47 1.81 7.57
CA GLU A 193 17.35 3.07 8.31
C GLU A 193 18.61 3.94 8.27
N ASP A 194 19.77 3.38 7.93
CA ASP A 194 21.00 4.15 7.76
C ASP A 194 20.96 5.03 6.51
N ASN A 195 20.34 4.52 5.45
CA ASN A 195 20.28 5.17 4.15
C ASN A 195 18.97 5.94 3.94
N ILE A 196 17.85 5.43 4.45
CA ILE A 196 16.52 5.96 4.19
C ILE A 196 16.04 6.76 5.39
N LYS A 197 15.74 8.02 5.16
CA LYS A 197 15.18 8.95 6.14
C LYS A 197 13.75 9.31 5.75
N THR A 198 12.96 9.68 6.74
CA THR A 198 11.61 10.22 6.53
C THR A 198 11.65 11.65 5.99
N PRO A 199 10.67 12.05 5.21
CA PRO A 199 9.49 11.30 4.77
C PRO A 199 9.85 10.19 3.78
N ILE A 200 9.10 9.09 3.83
CA ILE A 200 9.28 7.93 2.93
C ILE A 200 8.29 8.03 1.79
N ASP A 201 8.73 7.66 0.57
CA ASP A 201 7.88 7.64 -0.61
C ASP A 201 6.69 6.68 -0.41
N SER A 202 5.49 7.22 -0.51
CA SER A 202 4.23 6.49 -0.41
C SER A 202 3.58 6.34 -1.78
N ASN A 203 2.70 5.37 -1.95
CA ASN A 203 2.00 5.09 -3.22
C ASN A 203 2.93 4.73 -4.40
N SER A 204 4.15 4.36 -4.15
CA SER A 204 5.09 3.96 -5.19
C SER A 204 4.79 2.56 -5.71
N TRP A 205 5.16 2.27 -6.95
CA TRP A 205 5.01 0.95 -7.57
C TRP A 205 5.79 -0.16 -6.85
N TRP A 206 6.66 0.20 -5.91
CA TRP A 206 7.48 -0.69 -5.09
C TRP A 206 7.12 -0.68 -3.59
N SER A 207 6.10 0.07 -3.16
CA SER A 207 5.77 0.26 -1.74
C SER A 207 5.46 -1.02 -0.98
N SER A 208 5.07 -2.12 -1.66
CA SER A 208 4.93 -3.43 -1.02
C SER A 208 6.22 -3.93 -0.36
N ALA A 209 7.39 -3.53 -0.87
CA ALA A 209 8.69 -3.88 -0.29
C ALA A 209 8.94 -3.24 1.09
N LEU A 210 8.22 -2.18 1.43
CA LEU A 210 8.32 -1.52 2.73
C LEU A 210 7.68 -2.33 3.86
N VAL A 211 6.64 -3.11 3.56
CA VAL A 211 5.71 -3.66 4.55
C VAL A 211 5.58 -5.19 4.51
N GLN A 212 6.19 -5.85 3.55
CA GLN A 212 6.14 -7.32 3.38
C GLN A 212 7.53 -7.93 3.53
N LYS A 213 7.58 -9.15 4.09
CA LYS A 213 8.83 -9.94 4.19
C LYS A 213 9.48 -10.16 2.82
N TYR A 214 8.66 -10.38 1.80
CA TYR A 214 9.04 -10.37 0.40
C TYR A 214 8.06 -9.49 -0.35
N SER A 215 8.59 -8.58 -1.16
CA SER A 215 7.78 -7.66 -1.96
C SER A 215 6.79 -8.41 -2.86
N SER A 216 5.62 -7.85 -3.04
CA SER A 216 4.71 -8.28 -4.10
C SER A 216 5.35 -8.10 -5.47
N LEU A 217 4.69 -8.58 -6.51
CA LEU A 217 5.18 -8.42 -7.88
C LEU A 217 5.32 -6.93 -8.25
N LEU A 218 6.56 -6.49 -8.40
CA LEU A 218 6.92 -5.11 -8.76
C LEU A 218 6.82 -4.92 -10.27
N CYS A 219 5.88 -4.09 -10.70
CA CYS A 219 5.63 -3.81 -12.12
C CYS A 219 6.48 -2.64 -12.62
N SER A 220 7.78 -2.86 -12.84
CA SER A 220 8.68 -1.85 -13.41
C SER A 220 8.44 -1.60 -14.90
N THR A 221 7.88 -2.54 -15.61
CA THR A 221 7.53 -2.51 -17.02
C THR A 221 8.68 -1.99 -17.93
N PRO A 222 9.16 -2.75 -18.92
CA PRO A 222 8.54 -3.98 -19.42
C PRO A 222 8.77 -5.21 -18.53
N LEU A 223 9.67 -5.16 -17.56
CA LEU A 223 9.92 -6.23 -16.62
C LEU A 223 8.96 -6.17 -15.43
N LYS A 224 8.71 -7.35 -14.86
CA LYS A 224 8.16 -7.54 -13.53
C LYS A 224 9.16 -8.32 -12.68
N ALA A 225 9.29 -7.97 -11.43
CA ALA A 225 10.24 -8.60 -10.52
C ALA A 225 9.60 -8.84 -9.15
N SER A 226 10.02 -9.90 -8.46
CA SER A 226 9.66 -10.13 -7.06
C SER A 226 10.71 -10.97 -6.36
N PHE A 227 10.87 -10.75 -5.06
CA PHE A 227 11.73 -11.58 -4.24
C PHE A 227 10.94 -12.75 -3.63
N SER A 228 11.64 -13.80 -3.31
CA SER A 228 11.12 -14.98 -2.64
C SER A 228 12.26 -15.82 -2.06
N THR A 229 11.94 -16.95 -1.43
CA THR A 229 12.94 -17.94 -1.02
C THR A 229 13.78 -18.51 -2.16
N LYS A 230 13.36 -18.29 -3.43
CA LYS A 230 14.15 -18.69 -4.63
C LYS A 230 15.12 -17.60 -5.10
N GLY A 231 15.13 -16.43 -4.45
CA GLY A 231 15.84 -15.23 -4.88
C GLY A 231 14.98 -14.25 -5.64
N LEU A 232 15.61 -13.42 -6.49
CA LEU A 232 14.95 -12.48 -7.38
C LEU A 232 14.35 -13.22 -8.59
N GLY A 233 13.04 -13.25 -8.69
CA GLY A 233 12.32 -13.77 -9.84
C GLY A 233 12.00 -12.67 -10.85
N ILE A 234 12.28 -12.88 -12.12
CA ILE A 234 12.12 -11.92 -13.21
C ILE A 234 11.15 -12.49 -14.26
N LEU A 235 10.28 -11.63 -14.77
CA LEU A 235 9.29 -11.95 -15.80
C LEU A 235 9.23 -10.81 -16.82
N LEU A 236 9.27 -11.12 -18.12
CA LEU A 236 8.96 -10.18 -19.19
C LEU A 236 7.49 -10.30 -19.58
N ALA A 237 6.71 -9.25 -19.36
CA ALA A 237 5.34 -9.16 -19.84
C ALA A 237 5.33 -8.90 -21.36
N THR A 238 5.19 -9.94 -22.15
CA THR A 238 5.27 -9.88 -23.63
C THR A 238 3.91 -9.70 -24.31
N SER A 239 2.82 -9.96 -23.61
CA SER A 239 1.47 -9.59 -24.03
C SER A 239 1.03 -8.38 -23.23
N GLY A 240 0.30 -7.45 -23.83
CA GLY A 240 -0.24 -6.28 -23.13
C GLY A 240 -1.18 -6.65 -21.97
N TRP A 241 -1.43 -7.91 -21.78
CA TRP A 241 -2.31 -8.47 -20.77
C TRP A 241 -1.72 -9.75 -20.20
N VAL A 242 -1.56 -9.79 -18.90
CA VAL A 242 -1.19 -10.98 -18.15
C VAL A 242 -2.25 -11.18 -17.07
N GLY A 243 -3.21 -12.03 -17.33
CA GLY A 243 -4.26 -12.38 -16.38
C GLY A 243 -5.15 -13.48 -16.93
N THR A 244 -5.67 -14.33 -16.06
CA THR A 244 -6.73 -15.27 -16.41
C THR A 244 -8.06 -14.55 -16.40
N ARG A 245 -8.74 -14.54 -17.54
CA ARG A 245 -10.12 -14.08 -17.65
C ARG A 245 -11.03 -15.28 -17.41
N THR A 246 -11.85 -15.24 -16.37
CA THR A 246 -13.05 -16.07 -16.25
C THR A 246 -14.24 -15.37 -16.88
N GLU A 247 -15.30 -16.09 -17.23
CA GLU A 247 -16.49 -15.51 -17.88
C GLU A 247 -17.14 -14.36 -17.10
N ASN A 248 -16.89 -14.26 -15.79
CA ASN A 248 -17.49 -13.29 -14.89
C ASN A 248 -16.49 -12.29 -14.30
N ASP A 249 -15.22 -12.33 -14.72
CA ASP A 249 -14.19 -11.47 -14.17
C ASP A 249 -13.53 -10.65 -15.29
N LEU A 250 -13.45 -9.33 -15.10
CA LEU A 250 -12.77 -8.44 -16.03
C LEU A 250 -11.25 -8.68 -16.07
N GLY A 251 -10.78 -9.68 -15.36
CA GLY A 251 -9.38 -10.02 -15.27
C GLY A 251 -8.57 -8.84 -14.73
N THR A 252 -7.97 -9.01 -13.62
CA THR A 252 -6.95 -8.09 -13.15
C THR A 252 -5.62 -8.49 -13.76
N ASP A 253 -4.71 -7.54 -13.94
CA ASP A 253 -3.28 -7.80 -14.23
C ASP A 253 -2.59 -8.46 -13.00
N GLN A 254 -3.32 -9.08 -12.17
CA GLN A 254 -2.82 -9.98 -11.17
C GLN A 254 -2.61 -11.31 -11.84
N SER A 255 -1.49 -11.41 -12.51
CA SER A 255 -0.92 -12.69 -12.60
C SER A 255 -0.57 -13.11 -11.18
N THR A 256 -1.40 -13.91 -10.62
CA THR A 256 -1.05 -14.75 -9.49
C THR A 256 0.01 -15.77 -9.92
N GLU A 257 0.84 -15.35 -10.92
CA GLU A 257 1.79 -16.26 -11.48
C GLU A 257 2.74 -16.70 -10.46
N THR A 258 2.60 -17.91 -10.26
CA THR A 258 3.52 -18.75 -9.54
C THR A 258 4.85 -18.90 -10.28
N GLU A 259 4.90 -18.61 -11.57
CA GLU A 259 6.10 -18.85 -12.38
C GLU A 259 6.73 -17.54 -12.88
N ARG A 260 8.05 -17.49 -12.81
CA ARG A 260 8.90 -16.46 -13.37
C ARG A 260 9.65 -17.05 -14.57
N ASP A 261 10.07 -16.20 -15.49
CA ASP A 261 10.94 -16.62 -16.58
C ASP A 261 12.20 -17.30 -16.02
N PHE A 262 12.75 -16.74 -14.95
CA PHE A 262 13.89 -17.30 -14.22
C PHE A 262 14.07 -16.61 -12.87
N TYR A 263 15.00 -17.17 -12.06
CA TYR A 263 15.40 -16.63 -10.77
C TYR A 263 16.90 -16.40 -10.72
N ILE A 264 17.32 -15.37 -9.98
CA ILE A 264 18.71 -15.11 -9.61
C ILE A 264 18.83 -15.22 -8.10
N SER A 265 19.81 -15.94 -7.61
CA SER A 265 20.07 -16.06 -6.17
C SER A 265 21.57 -16.09 -5.86
N PRO A 266 22.03 -15.49 -4.75
CA PRO A 266 23.39 -15.71 -4.24
C PRO A 266 23.56 -17.12 -3.70
N GLU A 267 24.83 -17.63 -3.60
CA GLU A 267 25.10 -18.99 -3.13
C GLU A 267 24.72 -19.19 -1.67
N ASN A 268 24.97 -18.21 -0.83
CA ASN A 268 24.85 -18.32 0.62
C ASN A 268 23.63 -17.56 1.12
N PHE A 269 22.46 -17.86 0.61
CA PHE A 269 21.21 -17.24 1.06
C PHE A 269 20.42 -18.20 1.94
N ASP A 270 20.22 -17.85 3.20
CA ASP A 270 19.36 -18.59 4.11
C ASP A 270 17.89 -18.24 3.90
N THR A 271 17.13 -19.22 3.41
CA THR A 271 15.70 -19.02 3.10
C THR A 271 14.80 -18.95 4.32
N GLU A 272 15.24 -19.39 5.50
CA GLU A 272 14.44 -19.34 6.74
C GLU A 272 14.45 -17.93 7.33
N THR A 273 15.62 -17.31 7.36
CA THR A 273 15.80 -15.94 7.89
C THR A 273 15.66 -14.87 6.81
N GLY A 274 15.64 -15.26 5.53
CA GLY A 274 15.69 -14.36 4.38
C GLY A 274 14.45 -13.48 4.20
N TYR A 275 14.69 -12.25 3.73
CA TYR A 275 13.68 -11.26 3.34
C TYR A 275 14.28 -10.27 2.34
N ASP A 276 13.43 -9.47 1.66
CA ASP A 276 13.93 -8.32 0.92
C ASP A 276 13.73 -7.03 1.70
N ARG A 277 14.62 -6.05 1.48
CA ARG A 277 14.65 -4.79 2.20
C ARG A 277 14.95 -3.65 1.23
N VAL A 278 14.26 -2.53 1.39
CA VAL A 278 14.57 -1.30 0.63
C VAL A 278 15.88 -0.73 1.14
N GLU A 279 16.91 -0.74 0.29
CA GLU A 279 18.24 -0.21 0.58
C GLU A 279 18.38 1.26 0.19
N ASN A 280 17.75 1.64 -0.92
CA ASN A 280 17.71 3.00 -1.45
C ASN A 280 16.63 3.14 -2.52
N TYR A 281 16.26 4.36 -2.89
CA TYR A 281 15.35 4.62 -4.01
C TYR A 281 15.61 5.98 -4.64
N GLY A 282 15.35 6.07 -5.94
CA GLY A 282 15.26 7.31 -6.70
C GLY A 282 13.83 7.61 -7.12
N ASP A 283 13.63 8.62 -7.94
CA ASP A 283 12.29 9.05 -8.35
C ASP A 283 11.54 7.98 -9.16
N TYR A 284 12.23 7.11 -9.89
CA TYR A 284 11.63 5.99 -10.62
C TYR A 284 12.46 4.70 -10.57
N SER A 285 13.28 4.55 -9.55
CA SER A 285 14.06 3.34 -9.28
C SER A 285 13.97 2.94 -7.80
N VAL A 286 14.24 1.68 -7.54
CA VAL A 286 14.39 1.14 -6.18
C VAL A 286 15.56 0.17 -6.13
N GLU A 287 16.39 0.27 -5.09
CA GLU A 287 17.41 -0.71 -4.73
C GLU A 287 16.89 -1.60 -3.62
N LEU A 288 16.77 -2.89 -3.89
CA LEU A 288 16.32 -3.89 -2.93
C LEU A 288 17.45 -4.83 -2.55
N GLY A 289 17.64 -5.03 -1.26
CA GLY A 289 18.59 -5.99 -0.70
C GLY A 289 17.92 -7.32 -0.36
N LEU A 290 18.33 -8.40 -1.00
CA LEU A 290 18.00 -9.74 -0.52
C LEU A 290 18.89 -10.04 0.69
N THR A 291 18.27 -10.13 1.86
CA THR A 291 18.93 -10.05 3.17
C THR A 291 18.63 -11.32 3.95
N ASP A 292 19.58 -11.84 4.68
CA ASP A 292 19.41 -12.87 5.71
C ASP A 292 20.19 -12.50 6.96
N GLU A 293 19.66 -12.82 8.14
CA GLU A 293 20.28 -12.44 9.44
C GLU A 293 20.80 -10.99 9.45
N ASP A 294 20.02 -10.05 8.83
CA ASP A 294 20.35 -8.63 8.65
C ASP A 294 21.55 -8.31 7.74
N ALA A 295 22.17 -9.33 7.13
CA ALA A 295 23.25 -9.17 6.16
C ALA A 295 22.73 -9.21 4.72
N VAL A 296 23.00 -8.17 3.94
CA VAL A 296 22.62 -8.13 2.53
C VAL A 296 23.50 -9.10 1.73
N GLN A 297 22.87 -10.07 1.08
CA GLN A 297 23.54 -11.08 0.25
C GLN A 297 23.61 -10.66 -1.22
N MET A 298 22.59 -9.94 -1.70
CA MET A 298 22.50 -9.40 -3.06
C MET A 298 21.70 -8.11 -3.06
N LYS A 299 22.20 -7.10 -3.76
CA LYS A 299 21.46 -5.87 -4.05
C LYS A 299 20.97 -5.89 -5.48
N SER A 300 19.76 -5.45 -5.71
CA SER A 300 19.16 -5.40 -7.04
C SER A 300 18.52 -4.03 -7.27
N ILE A 301 18.96 -3.34 -8.32
CA ILE A 301 18.40 -2.06 -8.73
C ILE A 301 17.41 -2.31 -9.86
N ILE A 302 16.15 -1.94 -9.61
CA ILE A 302 15.03 -2.07 -10.53
C ILE A 302 14.60 -0.66 -10.92
N VAL A 303 14.52 -0.41 -12.22
CA VAL A 303 14.19 0.92 -12.77
C VAL A 303 12.90 0.84 -13.57
N LYS A 304 11.94 1.68 -13.25
CA LYS A 304 10.68 1.73 -14.00
C LYS A 304 10.94 2.24 -15.42
N GLY A 305 10.38 1.53 -16.40
CA GLY A 305 10.64 1.84 -17.82
C GLY A 305 11.99 1.34 -18.32
N SER A 306 12.67 0.43 -17.60
CA SER A 306 13.93 -0.18 -18.06
C SER A 306 13.77 -1.67 -18.30
N PRO A 307 14.35 -2.24 -19.36
CA PRO A 307 14.44 -3.67 -19.55
C PRO A 307 15.61 -4.30 -18.79
N TYR A 308 16.42 -3.50 -18.08
CA TYR A 308 17.54 -3.98 -17.26
C TYR A 308 17.18 -4.09 -15.79
N ILE A 309 17.77 -5.08 -15.13
CA ILE A 309 17.91 -5.16 -13.67
C ILE A 309 19.40 -5.36 -13.38
N PHE A 310 19.92 -4.57 -12.43
CA PHE A 310 21.34 -4.55 -12.07
C PHE A 310 21.52 -5.18 -10.70
N ASN A 311 22.43 -6.18 -10.59
CA ASN A 311 22.63 -6.94 -9.36
C ASN A 311 24.10 -6.88 -8.92
N GLU A 312 24.31 -6.69 -7.61
CA GLU A 312 25.61 -6.78 -6.94
C GLU A 312 25.53 -7.85 -5.83
N PHE A 313 26.51 -8.75 -5.79
CA PHE A 313 26.51 -9.90 -4.87
C PHE A 313 27.39 -9.62 -3.66
N CYS A 314 26.85 -9.02 -2.62
CA CYS A 314 27.57 -8.64 -1.42
C CYS A 314 28.31 -9.81 -0.79
N ASN A 315 29.66 -9.76 -0.79
CA ASN A 315 30.56 -10.80 -0.26
C ASN A 315 30.48 -12.18 -0.92
N ASN A 316 29.63 -12.38 -1.91
CA ASN A 316 29.48 -13.64 -2.65
C ASN A 316 30.29 -13.59 -3.95
N THR A 317 30.98 -14.69 -4.26
CA THR A 317 31.64 -14.91 -5.55
C THR A 317 30.89 -15.87 -6.44
N VAL A 318 29.74 -16.33 -6.00
CA VAL A 318 28.89 -17.29 -6.70
C VAL A 318 27.43 -16.85 -6.65
N ALA A 319 26.79 -16.95 -7.80
CA ALA A 319 25.36 -16.81 -7.96
C ALA A 319 24.78 -18.00 -8.73
N PHE A 320 23.46 -18.13 -8.73
CA PHE A 320 22.74 -19.10 -9.55
C PHE A 320 21.71 -18.38 -10.42
N ILE A 321 21.62 -18.85 -11.68
CA ILE A 321 20.49 -18.56 -12.56
C ILE A 321 19.69 -19.87 -12.66
N SER A 322 18.42 -19.85 -12.35
CA SER A 322 17.58 -21.05 -12.35
C SER A 322 16.17 -20.79 -12.88
N GLY A 323 15.57 -21.76 -13.53
CA GLY A 323 14.20 -21.69 -14.01
C GLY A 323 13.79 -22.90 -14.83
N SER A 324 12.53 -23.30 -14.65
CA SER A 324 11.89 -24.37 -15.45
C SER A 324 11.53 -23.89 -16.86
N SER A 325 11.36 -22.58 -17.04
CA SER A 325 11.02 -21.95 -18.32
C SER A 325 12.21 -21.71 -19.21
N ILE A 326 13.46 -21.80 -18.71
CA ILE A 326 14.66 -21.64 -19.53
C ILE A 326 14.78 -22.80 -20.52
N GLN A 327 14.96 -22.49 -21.81
CA GLN A 327 15.03 -23.48 -22.89
C GLN A 327 16.42 -23.67 -23.43
N GLU A 328 17.11 -22.62 -23.76
CA GLU A 328 18.41 -22.62 -24.43
C GLU A 328 19.26 -21.45 -23.98
N PHE A 329 20.58 -21.65 -23.99
CA PHE A 329 21.57 -20.61 -23.80
C PHE A 329 22.34 -20.37 -25.09
N TYR A 330 22.73 -19.11 -25.33
CA TYR A 330 23.43 -18.67 -26.52
C TYR A 330 24.69 -17.87 -26.15
N ASP A 331 25.72 -17.97 -27.01
CA ASP A 331 26.88 -17.06 -26.97
C ASP A 331 26.55 -15.71 -27.61
N GLY A 332 27.52 -14.78 -27.61
CA GLY A 332 27.38 -13.46 -28.23
C GLY A 332 27.15 -13.47 -29.75
N ASN A 333 27.34 -14.61 -30.43
CA ASN A 333 27.09 -14.80 -31.84
C ASN A 333 25.73 -15.53 -32.12
N GLY A 334 24.97 -15.84 -31.06
CA GLY A 334 23.70 -16.54 -31.16
C GLY A 334 23.82 -18.06 -31.34
N ASN A 335 25.01 -18.65 -31.12
CA ASN A 335 25.17 -20.10 -31.16
C ASN A 335 24.74 -20.71 -29.84
N THR A 336 24.02 -21.85 -29.90
CA THR A 336 23.58 -22.57 -28.70
C THR A 336 24.78 -23.13 -27.91
N ILE A 337 24.76 -22.86 -26.59
CA ILE A 337 25.76 -23.28 -25.62
C ILE A 337 25.06 -23.87 -24.36
N LEU A 338 25.80 -24.49 -23.45
CA LEU A 338 25.34 -24.88 -22.10
C LEU A 338 24.03 -25.71 -22.09
N GLY A 339 24.00 -26.83 -22.81
CA GLY A 339 22.81 -27.69 -22.89
C GLY A 339 22.70 -28.77 -21.80
N ASN A 340 23.84 -29.31 -21.36
CA ASN A 340 23.89 -30.51 -20.53
C ASN A 340 24.54 -30.26 -19.16
N LYS A 341 24.14 -31.06 -18.18
CA LYS A 341 24.80 -31.06 -16.86
C LYS A 341 26.29 -31.22 -17.00
N GLY A 342 27.06 -30.31 -16.43
CA GLY A 342 28.53 -30.30 -16.48
C GLY A 342 29.11 -29.36 -17.54
N ASP A 343 28.32 -28.94 -18.53
CA ASP A 343 28.78 -27.95 -19.51
C ASP A 343 29.25 -26.69 -18.81
N THR A 344 30.36 -26.13 -19.30
CA THR A 344 31.02 -24.96 -18.69
C THR A 344 31.55 -24.04 -19.76
N ILE A 345 31.37 -22.74 -19.56
CA ILE A 345 31.97 -21.70 -20.41
C ILE A 345 32.50 -20.56 -19.53
N THR A 346 33.62 -19.94 -19.95
CA THR A 346 34.12 -18.70 -19.36
C THR A 346 33.89 -17.58 -20.35
N THR A 347 33.08 -16.60 -19.97
CA THR A 347 32.70 -15.47 -20.83
C THR A 347 32.22 -14.31 -19.96
N ASP A 348 32.07 -13.14 -20.56
CA ASP A 348 31.56 -11.93 -19.92
C ASP A 348 30.08 -11.62 -20.27
N HIS A 349 29.50 -12.38 -21.17
CA HIS A 349 28.06 -12.34 -21.46
C HIS A 349 27.55 -13.63 -22.07
N ILE A 350 26.29 -13.93 -21.81
CA ILE A 350 25.50 -14.99 -22.43
C ILE A 350 24.07 -14.49 -22.63
N ALA A 351 23.38 -15.08 -23.58
CA ALA A 351 21.93 -14.90 -23.68
C ALA A 351 21.19 -16.22 -23.44
N PHE A 352 19.92 -16.16 -23.12
CA PHE A 352 19.07 -17.33 -23.06
C PHE A 352 17.64 -17.03 -23.48
N LYS A 353 16.92 -18.07 -23.89
CA LYS A 353 15.51 -18.04 -24.20
C LYS A 353 14.74 -18.64 -23.03
N SER A 354 13.73 -17.93 -22.59
CA SER A 354 12.72 -18.44 -21.66
C SER A 354 11.40 -18.60 -22.38
N PHE A 355 10.69 -19.67 -22.05
CA PHE A 355 9.42 -20.02 -22.67
C PHE A 355 8.48 -20.61 -21.64
N ASP A 356 7.54 -19.82 -21.19
CA ASP A 356 6.48 -20.27 -20.29
C ASP A 356 5.29 -20.77 -21.11
N LYS A 357 4.83 -21.99 -20.81
CA LYS A 357 3.68 -22.61 -21.49
C LYS A 357 2.37 -21.87 -21.24
N GLU A 358 2.24 -21.15 -20.15
CA GLU A 358 1.02 -20.38 -19.86
C GLU A 358 0.96 -19.08 -20.65
N ASN A 359 2.09 -18.43 -20.90
CA ASN A 359 2.21 -17.30 -21.80
C ASN A 359 1.97 -17.66 -23.29
N THR A 360 2.04 -18.93 -23.66
CA THR A 360 1.75 -19.37 -25.05
C THR A 360 0.31 -19.19 -25.47
N LYS A 361 -0.65 -19.11 -24.55
CA LYS A 361 -2.05 -18.82 -24.86
C LYS A 361 -2.25 -17.43 -25.48
N ALA A 362 -1.26 -16.56 -25.35
CA ALA A 362 -1.24 -15.22 -25.94
C ALA A 362 -0.49 -15.15 -27.30
N GLY A 363 -0.04 -16.28 -27.86
CA GLY A 363 0.72 -16.32 -29.12
C GLY A 363 2.19 -15.92 -28.99
N ASN A 364 2.77 -16.05 -27.82
CA ASN A 364 4.14 -15.67 -27.54
C ASN A 364 5.13 -16.80 -27.86
N GLU A 365 6.20 -16.49 -28.60
CA GLU A 365 7.24 -17.46 -28.98
C GLU A 365 8.36 -17.61 -27.93
N GLY A 366 8.24 -16.95 -26.79
CA GLY A 366 9.23 -16.91 -25.73
C GLY A 366 9.91 -15.54 -25.59
N SER A 367 10.62 -15.38 -24.49
CA SER A 367 11.35 -14.15 -24.15
C SER A 367 12.85 -14.39 -24.21
N TYR A 368 13.61 -13.42 -24.65
CA TYR A 368 15.07 -13.46 -24.67
C TYR A 368 15.63 -12.56 -23.58
N PHE A 369 16.66 -13.07 -22.91
CA PHE A 369 17.39 -12.34 -21.89
C PHE A 369 18.89 -12.40 -22.16
N GLU A 370 19.58 -11.30 -21.89
CA GLU A 370 21.03 -11.22 -21.88
C GLU A 370 21.54 -11.00 -20.47
N VAL A 371 22.61 -11.67 -20.12
CA VAL A 371 23.31 -11.60 -18.84
C VAL A 371 24.72 -11.09 -19.09
N ASN A 372 25.05 -9.94 -18.49
CA ASN A 372 26.37 -9.34 -18.56
C ASN A 372 27.04 -9.43 -17.19
N VAL A 373 28.30 -9.88 -17.17
CA VAL A 373 29.09 -10.15 -15.97
C VAL A 373 30.55 -9.71 -16.17
N PRO A 374 31.37 -9.64 -15.11
CA PRO A 374 32.80 -9.37 -15.25
C PRO A 374 33.50 -10.37 -16.17
N ALA A 375 34.53 -9.89 -16.89
CA ALA A 375 35.38 -10.77 -17.67
C ALA A 375 36.04 -11.83 -16.79
N GLY A 376 36.10 -13.07 -17.29
CA GLY A 376 36.64 -14.20 -16.53
C GLY A 376 35.60 -14.94 -15.68
N THR A 377 34.34 -14.53 -15.74
CA THR A 377 33.21 -15.23 -15.09
C THR A 377 32.98 -16.60 -15.76
N THR A 378 32.75 -17.62 -14.95
CA THR A 378 32.47 -18.99 -15.40
C THR A 378 31.04 -19.36 -15.14
N PHE A 379 30.37 -19.87 -16.18
CA PHE A 379 29.02 -20.45 -16.12
C PHE A 379 29.13 -21.96 -16.19
N LYS A 380 28.51 -22.66 -15.23
CA LYS A 380 28.48 -24.14 -15.19
C LYS A 380 27.06 -24.66 -14.97
N VAL A 381 26.61 -25.51 -15.85
CA VAL A 381 25.30 -26.16 -15.73
C VAL A 381 25.31 -27.20 -14.61
N MET A 382 24.58 -26.96 -13.56
CA MET A 382 24.40 -27.89 -12.44
C MET A 382 23.23 -28.85 -12.68
N ILE A 383 22.14 -28.33 -13.26
CA ILE A 383 20.95 -29.06 -13.71
C ILE A 383 20.64 -28.58 -15.13
N GLY A 384 20.47 -29.51 -16.06
CA GLY A 384 20.20 -29.21 -17.48
C GLY A 384 18.70 -29.09 -17.81
N LYS A 385 18.36 -29.38 -19.08
CA LYS A 385 17.04 -29.21 -19.70
C LYS A 385 15.87 -29.58 -18.79
N SER A 386 14.82 -28.81 -18.89
CA SER A 386 13.56 -28.86 -18.16
C SER A 386 13.55 -28.20 -16.76
N ASN A 387 14.69 -27.91 -16.16
CA ASN A 387 14.78 -27.17 -14.90
C ASN A 387 16.20 -26.66 -14.67
N TYR A 388 16.65 -25.79 -15.57
CA TYR A 388 18.03 -25.30 -15.52
C TYR A 388 18.39 -24.69 -14.16
N LYS A 389 19.59 -25.09 -13.69
CA LYS A 389 20.32 -24.39 -12.63
C LYS A 389 21.75 -24.20 -13.09
N VAL A 390 22.13 -22.96 -13.34
CA VAL A 390 23.47 -22.58 -13.81
C VAL A 390 24.18 -21.86 -12.67
N LYS A 391 25.34 -22.41 -12.28
CA LYS A 391 26.25 -21.76 -11.33
C LYS A 391 27.08 -20.72 -12.08
N VAL A 392 27.05 -19.49 -11.59
CA VAL A 392 27.85 -18.35 -12.06
C VAL A 392 28.93 -18.11 -11.03
N THR A 393 30.20 -18.22 -11.43
CA THR A 393 31.35 -17.98 -10.55
C THR A 393 32.07 -16.73 -11.04
N PHE A 394 32.03 -15.68 -10.24
CA PHE A 394 32.69 -14.41 -10.51
C PHE A 394 34.21 -14.50 -10.28
N PRO A 395 35.03 -13.67 -10.96
CA PRO A 395 36.49 -13.72 -10.85
C PRO A 395 36.97 -13.32 -9.45
N SER A 396 36.29 -12.42 -8.75
CA SER A 396 36.66 -11.96 -7.41
C SER A 396 35.45 -11.37 -6.66
N LYS A 397 35.65 -11.06 -5.37
CA LYS A 397 34.66 -10.30 -4.55
C LYS A 397 34.56 -8.82 -4.92
N ALA A 398 35.51 -8.28 -5.67
CA ALA A 398 35.48 -6.90 -6.15
C ALA A 398 34.80 -6.79 -7.52
N GLU A 399 34.66 -7.92 -8.21
CA GLU A 399 34.03 -8.03 -9.53
C GLU A 399 32.97 -9.14 -9.46
N ASN A 400 31.89 -8.86 -8.77
CA ASN A 400 30.79 -9.79 -8.47
C ASN A 400 29.43 -9.14 -8.76
N TYR A 401 29.27 -8.64 -9.95
CA TYR A 401 28.06 -7.99 -10.42
C TYR A 401 27.47 -8.71 -11.65
N MET A 402 26.18 -8.47 -11.88
CA MET A 402 25.44 -9.03 -13.01
C MET A 402 24.34 -8.07 -13.43
N SER A 403 24.33 -7.61 -14.68
CA SER A 403 23.12 -7.05 -15.24
C SER A 403 22.37 -8.09 -16.06
N VAL A 404 21.04 -7.99 -16.05
CA VAL A 404 20.18 -8.80 -16.90
C VAL A 404 19.26 -7.89 -17.68
N ALA A 405 19.20 -8.09 -18.99
CA ALA A 405 18.35 -7.34 -19.89
C ALA A 405 17.35 -8.24 -20.61
N ALA A 406 16.07 -7.85 -20.64
CA ALA A 406 15.12 -8.45 -21.55
C ALA A 406 15.32 -7.91 -22.96
N MET A 407 15.52 -8.77 -23.94
CA MET A 407 15.70 -8.42 -25.34
C MET A 407 14.43 -8.68 -26.13
N THR A 408 14.17 -7.83 -27.13
CA THR A 408 13.06 -8.03 -28.06
C THR A 408 13.38 -9.07 -29.16
N ASP A 409 14.66 -9.24 -29.49
CA ASP A 409 15.14 -10.20 -30.48
C ASP A 409 16.62 -10.54 -30.18
N LEU A 410 17.00 -11.79 -30.36
CA LEU A 410 18.39 -12.27 -30.17
C LEU A 410 19.39 -11.55 -31.09
N LYS A 411 18.95 -11.04 -32.25
CA LYS A 411 19.80 -10.24 -33.18
C LYS A 411 20.33 -8.94 -32.57
N ASN A 412 19.71 -8.46 -31.50
CA ASN A 412 20.09 -7.19 -30.84
C ASN A 412 21.12 -7.40 -29.71
N ILE A 413 21.63 -8.61 -29.52
CA ILE A 413 22.54 -8.94 -28.41
C ILE A 413 23.69 -7.95 -28.27
N ASP A 414 24.35 -7.57 -29.37
CA ASP A 414 25.49 -6.62 -29.35
C ASP A 414 25.11 -5.24 -28.76
N GLY A 415 23.89 -4.80 -29.03
CA GLY A 415 23.37 -3.53 -28.50
C GLY A 415 23.20 -3.57 -27.00
N TYR A 416 22.58 -4.64 -26.49
CA TYR A 416 22.37 -4.81 -25.06
C TYR A 416 23.69 -5.08 -24.32
N TYR A 417 24.60 -5.88 -24.89
CA TYR A 417 25.93 -6.12 -24.34
C TYR A 417 26.73 -4.81 -24.20
N LYS A 418 26.74 -3.98 -25.25
CA LYS A 418 27.45 -2.69 -25.25
C LYS A 418 27.02 -1.78 -24.08
N HIS A 419 25.78 -1.86 -23.62
CA HIS A 419 25.19 -1.02 -22.58
C HIS A 419 24.98 -1.77 -21.25
N GLY A 420 25.28 -3.05 -21.19
CA GLY A 420 25.02 -3.92 -20.03
C GLY A 420 25.85 -3.59 -18.78
N TYR A 421 26.86 -2.73 -18.90
CA TYR A 421 27.76 -2.34 -17.80
C TYR A 421 27.48 -0.93 -17.25
N ALA A 422 26.48 -0.23 -17.78
CA ALA A 422 26.03 1.07 -17.28
C ALA A 422 24.98 0.85 -16.17
N PHE A 423 25.45 0.60 -14.96
CA PHE A 423 24.57 0.33 -13.81
C PHE A 423 23.91 1.62 -13.34
N VAL A 424 22.60 1.66 -13.35
CA VAL A 424 21.84 2.79 -12.79
C VAL A 424 22.08 2.84 -11.29
N THR A 425 22.40 4.00 -10.76
CA THR A 425 22.64 4.24 -9.34
C THR A 425 21.61 5.16 -8.72
N ASP A 426 20.97 6.01 -9.53
CA ASP A 426 19.94 6.93 -9.09
C ASP A 426 19.07 7.37 -10.27
N THR A 427 17.88 7.86 -9.98
CA THR A 427 16.94 8.40 -10.98
C THR A 427 16.27 9.66 -10.46
N THR A 428 16.16 10.68 -11.31
CA THR A 428 15.49 11.93 -10.97
C THR A 428 14.48 12.33 -12.01
N VAL A 429 13.41 12.99 -11.57
CA VAL A 429 12.38 13.61 -12.42
C VAL A 429 12.23 15.07 -12.03
N ASP A 430 12.56 15.95 -12.97
CA ASP A 430 12.31 17.38 -12.83
C ASP A 430 11.26 17.85 -13.82
N TYR A 431 10.52 18.90 -13.48
CA TYR A 431 9.52 19.45 -14.37
C TYR A 431 9.45 20.96 -14.25
N GLU A 432 9.15 21.60 -15.38
CA GLU A 432 8.99 23.04 -15.52
C GLU A 432 7.68 23.35 -16.21
N TYR A 433 6.90 24.27 -15.66
CA TYR A 433 5.71 24.81 -16.30
C TYR A 433 5.97 26.20 -16.85
N ASN A 434 5.82 26.36 -18.16
CA ASN A 434 5.92 27.63 -18.84
C ASN A 434 4.54 28.28 -18.95
N HIS A 435 4.34 29.35 -18.18
CA HIS A 435 3.08 30.10 -18.11
C HIS A 435 2.70 30.80 -19.44
N ASP A 436 3.68 31.23 -20.23
CA ASP A 436 3.43 32.02 -21.44
C ASP A 436 2.78 31.18 -22.55
N ASN A 437 3.11 29.89 -22.60
CA ASN A 437 2.59 28.97 -23.63
C ASN A 437 1.84 27.77 -23.07
N SER A 438 1.60 27.75 -21.75
CA SER A 438 0.90 26.67 -21.03
C SER A 438 1.48 25.27 -21.33
N LYS A 439 2.81 25.15 -21.35
CA LYS A 439 3.51 23.88 -21.56
C LYS A 439 4.18 23.43 -20.27
N ILE A 440 4.09 22.13 -20.02
CA ILE A 440 4.87 21.44 -19.00
C ILE A 440 5.95 20.60 -19.69
N THR A 441 7.20 20.79 -19.29
CA THR A 441 8.32 19.95 -19.71
C THR A 441 8.76 19.13 -18.51
N THR A 442 8.81 17.81 -18.68
CA THR A 442 9.29 16.87 -17.67
C THR A 442 10.61 16.26 -18.15
N ILE A 443 11.61 16.25 -17.29
CA ILE A 443 12.96 15.77 -17.59
C ILE A 443 13.22 14.55 -16.71
N TYR A 444 13.58 13.43 -17.35
CA TYR A 444 13.89 12.17 -16.70
C TYR A 444 15.38 11.89 -16.83
N THR A 445 16.07 11.63 -15.73
CA THR A 445 17.51 11.38 -15.72
C THR A 445 17.82 10.12 -14.91
N ALA A 446 18.66 9.24 -15.47
CA ALA A 446 19.27 8.12 -14.78
C ALA A 446 20.78 8.37 -14.64
N SER A 447 21.28 8.39 -13.41
CA SER A 447 22.70 8.38 -13.12
C SER A 447 23.23 6.96 -13.24
N THR A 448 24.41 6.80 -13.85
CA THR A 448 25.00 5.48 -14.09
C THR A 448 26.44 5.38 -13.59
N ASP A 449 26.78 4.21 -13.06
CA ASP A 449 28.15 3.79 -12.77
C ASP A 449 28.61 2.79 -13.83
N LEU A 450 29.66 3.13 -14.58
CA LEU A 450 30.22 2.27 -15.62
C LEU A 450 31.13 1.21 -15.01
N LYS A 451 30.63 0.01 -14.84
CA LYS A 451 31.37 -1.12 -14.23
C LYS A 451 32.54 -1.60 -15.07
N ARG A 452 32.60 -1.27 -16.38
CA ARG A 452 33.65 -1.75 -17.27
C ARG A 452 34.05 -0.69 -18.31
N ALA A 453 35.31 -0.32 -18.32
CA ALA A 453 35.85 0.63 -19.29
C ALA A 453 35.74 0.10 -20.74
N GLY A 454 35.47 1.01 -21.68
CA GLY A 454 35.29 0.68 -23.11
C GLY A 454 33.86 0.35 -23.53
N PHE A 455 32.95 0.31 -22.60
CA PHE A 455 31.50 0.14 -22.83
C PHE A 455 30.77 1.49 -22.81
N SER A 456 29.53 1.50 -23.23
CA SER A 456 28.67 2.68 -23.15
C SER A 456 28.27 2.97 -21.69
N ASN A 457 28.24 4.25 -21.35
CA ASN A 457 27.71 4.72 -20.06
C ASN A 457 26.23 5.10 -20.14
N GLU A 458 25.56 4.84 -21.26
CA GLU A 458 24.14 5.07 -21.43
C GLU A 458 23.34 3.82 -21.07
N THR A 459 22.21 4.01 -20.38
CA THR A 459 21.24 2.95 -20.11
C THR A 459 20.07 2.98 -21.10
N MET A 460 19.14 2.02 -21.01
CA MET A 460 17.94 2.02 -21.85
C MET A 460 16.73 2.55 -21.09
N HIS A 461 16.03 3.50 -21.70
CA HIS A 461 14.70 3.91 -21.31
C HIS A 461 13.65 3.40 -22.29
N CYS A 462 12.59 2.77 -21.79
CA CYS A 462 11.43 2.34 -22.55
C CYS A 462 10.27 3.31 -22.24
N LEU A 463 10.05 4.24 -23.14
CA LEU A 463 9.07 5.30 -22.98
C LEU A 463 7.66 4.75 -23.21
N PHE A 464 6.76 4.99 -22.27
CA PHE A 464 5.34 4.68 -22.41
C PHE A 464 4.65 5.57 -23.47
N PRO A 465 3.46 5.20 -23.97
CA PRO A 465 2.74 5.99 -24.98
C PRO A 465 2.53 7.46 -24.58
N HIS A 466 2.24 7.74 -23.31
CA HIS A 466 2.07 9.11 -22.84
C HIS A 466 3.39 9.90 -22.79
N GLN A 467 4.55 9.22 -22.79
CA GLN A 467 5.88 9.84 -22.83
C GLN A 467 6.34 10.01 -24.30
N TRP A 468 6.39 8.92 -25.09
CA TRP A 468 6.95 9.02 -26.46
C TRP A 468 6.10 9.83 -27.42
N LYS A 469 4.79 9.99 -27.20
CA LYS A 469 3.95 10.90 -27.99
C LYS A 469 4.30 12.37 -27.78
N HIS A 470 5.03 12.69 -26.72
CA HIS A 470 5.41 14.04 -26.33
C HIS A 470 6.94 14.23 -26.24
N SER A 471 7.70 13.34 -26.88
CA SER A 471 9.16 13.36 -26.87
C SER A 471 9.70 13.03 -28.25
N THR A 472 10.62 13.85 -28.76
CA THR A 472 11.33 13.58 -30.02
C THR A 472 12.44 12.53 -29.86
N ALA A 473 12.83 12.22 -28.62
CA ALA A 473 13.85 11.20 -28.33
C ALA A 473 13.48 9.82 -28.86
N ALA A 474 12.19 9.51 -28.96
CA ALA A 474 11.66 8.22 -29.40
C ALA A 474 11.19 8.20 -30.86
N ASP A 475 11.57 9.17 -31.70
CA ASP A 475 11.24 9.19 -33.13
C ASP A 475 11.89 8.03 -33.90
N SER A 476 13.06 7.58 -33.42
CA SER A 476 13.81 6.42 -33.97
C SER A 476 14.13 5.42 -32.85
N PRO A 477 13.15 4.63 -32.40
CA PRO A 477 13.34 3.71 -31.30
C PRO A 477 14.29 2.56 -31.66
N VAL A 478 15.12 2.14 -30.71
CA VAL A 478 16.03 0.99 -30.90
C VAL A 478 15.34 -0.36 -30.72
N ALA A 479 14.26 -0.38 -29.93
CA ALA A 479 13.40 -1.54 -29.75
C ALA A 479 11.98 -1.10 -29.35
N THR A 480 11.03 -2.02 -29.44
CA THR A 480 9.64 -1.81 -29.01
C THR A 480 9.23 -2.94 -28.09
N TYR A 481 8.73 -2.59 -26.89
CA TYR A 481 8.16 -3.55 -25.95
C TYR A 481 6.64 -3.37 -25.88
N THR A 482 5.96 -4.48 -25.69
CA THR A 482 4.50 -4.45 -25.46
C THR A 482 4.21 -4.27 -23.96
N SER A 483 3.25 -3.40 -23.63
CA SER A 483 2.75 -3.24 -22.28
C SER A 483 1.22 -3.11 -22.28
N ILE A 484 0.60 -3.23 -21.09
CA ILE A 484 -0.86 -3.02 -20.94
C ILE A 484 -1.29 -1.59 -21.31
N ARG A 485 -0.36 -0.64 -21.29
CA ARG A 485 -0.60 0.76 -21.71
C ARG A 485 -0.34 1.01 -23.19
N GLY A 486 -0.03 -0.05 -23.95
CA GLY A 486 0.36 0.01 -25.36
C GLY A 486 1.87 -0.17 -25.57
N ASN A 487 2.31 -0.03 -26.80
CA ASN A 487 3.70 -0.23 -27.17
C ASN A 487 4.61 0.85 -26.59
N MET A 488 5.67 0.41 -25.92
CA MET A 488 6.74 1.27 -25.42
C MET A 488 7.83 1.38 -26.48
N LYS A 489 8.40 2.56 -26.64
CA LYS A 489 9.54 2.82 -27.53
C LYS A 489 10.80 3.01 -26.71
N SER A 490 11.85 2.25 -27.00
CA SER A 490 13.11 2.32 -26.24
C SER A 490 14.18 3.17 -26.92
N ILE A 491 14.99 3.81 -26.08
CA ILE A 491 16.11 4.65 -26.47
C ILE A 491 17.33 4.34 -25.60
N TRP A 492 18.54 4.52 -26.15
CA TRP A 492 19.77 4.59 -25.38
C TRP A 492 20.01 6.05 -24.99
N ALA A 493 19.89 6.35 -23.71
CA ALA A 493 20.13 7.67 -23.17
C ALA A 493 20.19 7.63 -21.65
N ASN A 494 20.86 8.59 -21.02
CA ASN A 494 20.78 8.83 -19.59
C ASN A 494 19.73 9.88 -19.24
N THR A 495 19.35 10.71 -20.22
CA THR A 495 18.34 11.76 -20.01
C THR A 495 17.42 11.87 -21.22
N TYR A 496 16.14 12.05 -20.98
CA TYR A 496 15.17 12.41 -22.00
C TYR A 496 14.11 13.35 -21.41
N SER A 497 13.36 14.03 -22.28
CA SER A 497 12.29 14.93 -21.85
C SER A 497 11.00 14.71 -22.64
N THR A 498 9.91 15.09 -21.99
CA THR A 498 8.58 15.19 -22.62
C THR A 498 8.08 16.62 -22.51
N THR A 499 7.34 17.10 -23.51
CA THR A 499 6.71 18.42 -23.47
C THR A 499 5.25 18.30 -23.84
N GLN A 500 4.37 18.70 -22.96
CA GLN A 500 2.93 18.59 -23.12
C GLN A 500 2.26 19.96 -22.97
N GLN A 501 1.16 20.15 -23.71
CA GLN A 501 0.28 21.29 -23.50
C GLN A 501 -0.58 21.03 -22.27
N PHE A 502 -0.60 21.98 -21.34
CA PHE A 502 -1.47 21.92 -20.17
C PHE A 502 -2.16 23.28 -20.01
N SER A 503 -3.41 23.36 -20.43
CA SER A 503 -4.21 24.60 -20.38
C SER A 503 -5.17 24.65 -19.18
N GLY A 504 -5.06 23.75 -18.24
CA GLY A 504 -5.93 23.58 -17.09
C GLY A 504 -6.80 22.34 -17.16
N LEU A 505 -7.62 22.15 -16.14
CA LEU A 505 -8.56 21.03 -16.02
C LEU A 505 -9.99 21.56 -16.09
N LEU A 506 -10.85 20.83 -16.79
CA LEU A 506 -12.29 21.03 -16.69
C LEU A 506 -12.82 20.16 -15.55
N PRO A 507 -13.57 20.75 -14.61
CA PRO A 507 -14.11 19.99 -13.47
C PRO A 507 -15.16 18.96 -13.89
N THR A 508 -15.80 19.19 -15.02
CA THR A 508 -16.82 18.30 -15.60
C THR A 508 -17.00 18.59 -17.09
N PHE A 509 -17.68 17.68 -17.78
CA PHE A 509 -18.16 17.94 -19.14
C PHE A 509 -19.35 18.90 -19.11
N ALA A 510 -19.44 19.73 -20.15
CA ALA A 510 -20.61 20.55 -20.35
C ALA A 510 -21.85 19.69 -20.66
N LYS A 511 -23.03 20.21 -20.28
CA LYS A 511 -24.30 19.61 -20.66
C LYS A 511 -24.34 19.43 -22.19
N PRO A 512 -24.64 18.22 -22.70
CA PRO A 512 -24.79 18.01 -24.13
C PRO A 512 -25.96 18.84 -24.69
N ASP A 513 -25.73 19.48 -25.83
CA ASP A 513 -26.80 20.08 -26.61
C ASP A 513 -27.32 19.01 -27.61
N SER A 514 -28.21 18.15 -27.13
CA SER A 514 -28.69 17.00 -27.85
C SER A 514 -30.14 16.66 -27.53
N ASP A 515 -30.97 16.47 -28.54
CA ASP A 515 -32.34 15.96 -28.39
C ASP A 515 -32.38 14.48 -27.89
N MET A 516 -31.24 13.83 -27.81
CA MET A 516 -31.13 12.46 -27.28
C MET A 516 -31.04 12.41 -25.76
N MET A 517 -30.88 13.55 -25.08
CA MET A 517 -30.79 13.62 -23.62
C MET A 517 -32.20 13.73 -23.02
N ASP A 518 -32.60 12.73 -22.25
CA ASP A 518 -33.83 12.80 -21.44
C ASP A 518 -33.56 13.57 -20.13
N THR A 519 -33.99 14.82 -20.10
CA THR A 519 -33.79 15.71 -18.96
C THR A 519 -34.64 15.27 -17.76
N GLU A 520 -35.85 14.75 -17.98
CA GLU A 520 -36.72 14.31 -16.88
C GLU A 520 -36.13 13.06 -16.20
N GLU A 521 -35.64 12.10 -16.97
CA GLU A 521 -34.96 10.92 -16.44
C GLU A 521 -33.68 11.29 -15.67
N MET A 522 -32.90 12.26 -16.15
CA MET A 522 -31.72 12.75 -15.42
C MET A 522 -32.09 13.38 -14.07
N ILE A 523 -33.17 14.15 -14.02
CA ILE A 523 -33.66 14.74 -12.76
C ILE A 523 -34.13 13.64 -11.79
N ASP A 524 -34.76 12.59 -12.29
CA ASP A 524 -35.16 11.44 -11.48
C ASP A 524 -33.94 10.72 -10.88
N TYR A 525 -32.87 10.52 -11.63
CA TYR A 525 -31.62 9.98 -11.10
C TYR A 525 -30.97 10.89 -10.05
N LEU A 526 -31.00 12.21 -10.24
CA LEU A 526 -30.52 13.16 -9.26
C LEU A 526 -31.33 13.10 -7.94
N ASN A 527 -32.66 12.96 -8.03
CA ASN A 527 -33.50 12.74 -6.86
C ASN A 527 -33.20 11.41 -6.14
N GLN A 528 -32.88 10.34 -6.87
CA GLN A 528 -32.43 9.08 -6.28
C GLN A 528 -31.10 9.25 -5.52
N VAL A 529 -30.15 10.03 -6.06
CA VAL A 529 -28.90 10.37 -5.35
C VAL A 529 -29.22 11.13 -4.06
N VAL A 530 -30.10 12.14 -4.11
CA VAL A 530 -30.53 12.87 -2.91
C VAL A 530 -31.11 11.92 -1.88
N ALA A 531 -32.05 11.04 -2.29
CA ALA A 531 -32.70 10.10 -1.39
C ALA A 531 -31.72 9.10 -0.73
N SER A 532 -30.75 8.62 -1.51
CA SER A 532 -29.81 7.59 -1.05
C SER A 532 -28.58 8.13 -0.32
N LYS A 533 -28.18 9.41 -0.51
CA LYS A 533 -26.93 9.95 -0.02
C LYS A 533 -27.04 11.09 0.99
N VAL A 534 -28.09 11.93 0.92
CA VAL A 534 -28.14 13.14 1.76
C VAL A 534 -28.32 12.81 3.24
N ASN A 535 -29.10 11.79 3.58
CA ASN A 535 -29.38 11.42 4.97
C ASN A 535 -28.51 10.27 5.51
N THR A 536 -27.42 9.90 4.84
CA THR A 536 -26.50 8.87 5.33
C THR A 536 -25.74 9.34 6.55
N ALA A 537 -25.48 8.43 7.49
CA ALA A 537 -24.55 8.67 8.58
C ALA A 537 -23.11 8.82 8.07
N PRO A 538 -22.25 9.55 8.78
CA PRO A 538 -20.82 9.60 8.48
C PRO A 538 -20.19 8.20 8.50
N VAL A 539 -19.22 7.96 7.62
CA VAL A 539 -18.45 6.71 7.53
C VAL A 539 -17.02 7.01 7.96
N SER A 540 -16.53 6.29 8.94
CA SER A 540 -15.20 6.50 9.54
C SER A 540 -14.02 6.04 8.67
N ASP A 541 -14.29 5.25 7.63
CA ASP A 541 -13.32 4.85 6.62
C ASP A 541 -13.33 5.86 5.47
N ALA A 542 -12.19 6.51 5.20
CA ALA A 542 -12.09 7.54 4.18
C ALA A 542 -12.37 7.03 2.76
N TYR A 543 -12.02 5.78 2.43
CA TYR A 543 -12.33 5.21 1.13
C TYR A 543 -13.85 5.06 0.92
N TRP A 544 -14.55 4.51 1.93
CA TRP A 544 -16.00 4.33 1.84
C TRP A 544 -16.75 5.65 1.94
N GLU A 545 -16.26 6.63 2.71
CA GLU A 545 -16.82 7.99 2.67
C GLU A 545 -16.60 8.64 1.29
N GLY A 546 -15.46 8.40 0.66
CA GLY A 546 -15.19 8.82 -0.71
C GLY A 546 -16.23 8.32 -1.73
N LYS A 547 -16.79 7.13 -1.51
CA LYS A 547 -17.92 6.58 -2.31
C LYS A 547 -19.24 7.36 -2.08
N ASN A 548 -19.33 8.16 -1.04
CA ASN A 548 -20.45 9.10 -0.85
C ASN A 548 -20.10 10.49 -1.41
N VAL A 549 -18.86 10.93 -1.21
CA VAL A 549 -18.36 12.25 -1.66
C VAL A 549 -18.47 12.42 -3.18
N HIS A 550 -18.00 11.46 -3.97
CA HIS A 550 -17.95 11.59 -5.42
C HIS A 550 -19.35 11.71 -6.07
N PRO A 551 -20.33 10.85 -5.78
CA PRO A 551 -21.68 11.01 -6.32
C PRO A 551 -22.36 12.32 -5.92
N LEU A 552 -22.17 12.79 -4.66
CA LEU A 552 -22.68 14.08 -4.22
C LEU A 552 -22.11 15.23 -5.03
N ALA A 553 -20.79 15.23 -5.24
CA ALA A 553 -20.08 16.29 -5.95
C ALA A 553 -20.48 16.36 -7.43
N ILE A 554 -20.43 15.22 -8.14
CA ILE A 554 -20.76 15.21 -9.58
C ILE A 554 -22.24 15.50 -9.82
N SER A 555 -23.13 15.01 -8.96
CA SER A 555 -24.56 15.29 -9.05
C SER A 555 -24.89 16.75 -8.78
N ALA A 556 -24.17 17.41 -7.88
CA ALA A 556 -24.34 18.85 -7.66
C ALA A 556 -24.02 19.68 -8.90
N ILE A 557 -22.95 19.34 -9.63
CA ILE A 557 -22.62 19.98 -10.91
C ILE A 557 -23.70 19.72 -11.96
N MET A 558 -24.17 18.47 -12.07
CA MET A 558 -25.23 18.12 -13.02
C MET A 558 -26.53 18.86 -12.71
N ALA A 559 -26.91 18.94 -11.44
CA ALA A 559 -28.09 19.69 -10.99
C ALA A 559 -27.97 21.18 -11.35
N ASP A 560 -26.78 21.79 -11.19
CA ASP A 560 -26.52 23.17 -11.58
C ASP A 560 -26.69 23.37 -13.09
N GLN A 561 -26.14 22.47 -13.91
CA GLN A 561 -26.27 22.54 -15.38
C GLN A 561 -27.70 22.36 -15.87
N LEU A 562 -28.53 21.62 -15.13
CA LEU A 562 -29.96 21.43 -15.43
C LEU A 562 -30.85 22.54 -14.85
N GLY A 563 -30.30 23.44 -14.03
CA GLY A 563 -31.05 24.49 -13.35
C GLY A 563 -31.81 24.02 -12.10
N GLU A 564 -31.51 22.83 -11.60
CA GLU A 564 -32.15 22.20 -10.42
C GLU A 564 -31.53 22.72 -9.12
N THR A 565 -31.83 23.98 -8.77
CA THR A 565 -31.18 24.70 -7.65
C THR A 565 -31.42 24.01 -6.31
N GLU A 566 -32.64 23.54 -6.03
CA GLU A 566 -32.97 22.89 -4.73
C GLU A 566 -32.19 21.56 -4.56
N ILE A 567 -32.08 20.77 -5.61
CA ILE A 567 -31.31 19.52 -5.61
C ILE A 567 -29.83 19.85 -5.37
N LYS A 568 -29.28 20.78 -6.13
CA LYS A 568 -27.90 21.25 -5.98
C LYS A 568 -27.58 21.68 -4.55
N GLU A 569 -28.42 22.50 -3.94
CA GLU A 569 -28.21 23.00 -2.57
C GLU A 569 -28.20 21.87 -1.54
N LYS A 570 -29.11 20.90 -1.65
CA LYS A 570 -29.14 19.70 -0.77
C LYS A 570 -27.86 18.88 -0.87
N LEU A 571 -27.39 18.65 -2.11
CA LEU A 571 -26.17 17.88 -2.38
C LEU A 571 -24.92 18.59 -1.86
N LEU A 572 -24.79 19.89 -2.12
CA LEU A 572 -23.67 20.72 -1.65
C LEU A 572 -23.64 20.84 -0.12
N ALA A 573 -24.81 20.99 0.52
CA ALA A 573 -24.90 21.04 1.97
C ALA A 573 -24.42 19.73 2.62
N LYS A 574 -24.82 18.57 2.08
CA LYS A 574 -24.33 17.27 2.55
C LYS A 574 -22.84 17.11 2.30
N LEU A 575 -22.38 17.43 1.11
CA LEU A 575 -20.96 17.36 0.76
C LEU A 575 -20.12 18.23 1.70
N LYS A 576 -20.56 19.47 1.96
CA LYS A 576 -19.90 20.36 2.92
C LYS A 576 -19.86 19.77 4.33
N SER A 577 -20.95 19.16 4.79
CA SER A 577 -21.00 18.56 6.12
C SER A 577 -19.96 17.45 6.28
N ILE A 578 -19.77 16.60 5.26
CA ILE A 578 -18.76 15.53 5.26
C ILE A 578 -17.35 16.14 5.28
N MET A 579 -17.07 17.11 4.40
CA MET A 579 -15.74 17.72 4.33
C MET A 579 -15.36 18.44 5.61
N VAL A 580 -16.30 19.18 6.22
CA VAL A 580 -16.05 19.90 7.48
C VAL A 580 -15.81 18.92 8.63
N ASP A 581 -16.53 17.82 8.69
CA ASP A 581 -16.35 16.76 9.67
C ASP A 581 -14.91 16.19 9.57
N TRP A 582 -14.52 15.70 8.41
CA TRP A 582 -13.19 15.13 8.18
C TRP A 582 -12.02 16.12 8.35
N PHE A 583 -12.25 17.41 8.17
CA PHE A 583 -11.22 18.44 8.29
C PHE A 583 -11.11 19.04 9.69
N ASN A 584 -11.86 18.54 10.65
CA ASN A 584 -11.75 18.91 12.05
C ASN A 584 -11.65 17.66 12.93
N TYR A 585 -10.84 17.74 13.96
CA TYR A 585 -10.81 16.75 15.01
C TYR A 585 -11.60 17.26 16.19
N ASP A 586 -12.71 16.63 16.52
CA ASP A 586 -13.67 17.07 17.54
C ASP A 586 -13.49 16.38 18.90
N GLY A 587 -12.42 15.60 19.08
CA GLY A 587 -12.07 14.99 20.37
C GLY A 587 -12.00 13.45 20.32
N PRO A 588 -11.89 12.80 21.49
CA PRO A 588 -11.63 11.36 21.58
C PRO A 588 -12.73 10.45 21.00
N ASP A 589 -13.97 10.94 20.91
CA ASP A 589 -15.09 10.21 20.36
C ASP A 589 -15.29 10.42 18.85
N ASP A 590 -14.46 11.27 18.26
CA ASP A 590 -14.45 11.53 16.83
C ASP A 590 -13.97 10.29 16.04
N ARG A 591 -14.57 10.06 14.88
CA ARG A 591 -14.26 8.94 13.99
C ARG A 591 -13.84 9.35 12.59
N CYS A 592 -14.07 10.60 12.23
CA CYS A 592 -13.88 11.12 10.88
C CYS A 592 -12.82 12.21 10.88
N TYR A 593 -11.57 11.88 11.07
CA TYR A 593 -10.47 12.83 11.15
C TYR A 593 -9.18 12.35 10.51
N LEU A 594 -8.25 13.27 10.28
CA LEU A 594 -6.96 12.98 9.67
C LEU A 594 -5.87 12.87 10.72
N ILE A 595 -4.92 11.97 10.47
CA ILE A 595 -3.77 11.71 11.32
C ILE A 595 -2.50 11.86 10.50
N TYR A 596 -1.63 12.80 10.88
CA TYR A 596 -0.32 12.91 10.28
C TYR A 596 0.69 12.01 11.03
N ASN A 597 1.21 11.02 10.34
CA ASN A 597 2.26 10.15 10.86
C ASN A 597 3.64 10.78 10.59
N LYS A 598 4.28 11.29 11.64
CA LYS A 598 5.60 11.96 11.55
C LYS A 598 6.72 11.00 11.16
N ASP A 599 6.58 9.72 11.48
CA ASP A 599 7.61 8.70 11.24
C ASP A 599 7.67 8.29 9.77
N TRP A 600 6.54 8.42 9.04
CA TRP A 600 6.46 8.15 7.62
C TRP A 600 6.46 9.40 6.74
N GLY A 601 5.91 10.50 7.23
CA GLY A 601 5.56 11.66 6.42
C GLY A 601 4.35 11.37 5.52
N THR A 602 3.25 10.87 6.12
CA THR A 602 2.03 10.55 5.38
C THR A 602 0.78 10.75 6.23
N ILE A 603 -0.37 10.91 5.59
CA ILE A 603 -1.66 11.08 6.25
C ILE A 603 -2.35 9.71 6.40
N TYR A 604 -2.87 9.47 7.59
CA TYR A 604 -3.69 8.32 7.94
C TYR A 604 -5.09 8.74 8.38
N TYR A 605 -5.94 7.75 8.62
CA TYR A 605 -7.28 7.94 9.20
C TYR A 605 -7.65 6.73 10.09
N PRO A 606 -8.61 6.87 11.03
CA PRO A 606 -8.84 5.86 12.06
C PRO A 606 -9.18 4.47 11.53
N ASP A 607 -10.16 4.37 10.64
CA ASP A 607 -10.61 3.12 10.05
C ASP A 607 -10.13 3.00 8.60
N SER A 608 -9.24 2.05 8.36
CA SER A 608 -8.56 1.91 7.06
C SER A 608 -8.93 0.59 6.41
N ALA A 609 -9.79 0.66 5.38
CA ALA A 609 -10.03 -0.46 4.48
C ALA A 609 -8.82 -0.72 3.57
N TYR A 610 -8.74 -1.92 3.05
CA TYR A 610 -7.74 -2.35 2.05
C TYR A 610 -6.28 -2.13 2.44
N GLY A 611 -6.02 -1.95 3.73
CA GLY A 611 -4.65 -1.76 4.24
C GLY A 611 -4.03 -0.40 3.93
N ALA A 612 -4.82 0.63 3.62
CA ALA A 612 -4.32 1.96 3.24
C ALA A 612 -3.30 2.51 4.25
N ASN A 613 -3.55 2.40 5.56
CA ASN A 613 -2.58 2.79 6.57
C ASN A 613 -1.41 1.80 6.70
N ALA A 614 -1.71 0.49 6.71
CA ALA A 614 -0.71 -0.55 6.99
C ALA A 614 0.27 -0.80 5.84
N ALA A 615 -0.19 -0.65 4.60
CA ALA A 615 0.60 -0.86 3.39
C ALA A 615 0.94 0.44 2.66
N ILE A 616 0.49 1.58 3.15
CA ILE A 616 0.62 2.91 2.54
C ILE A 616 0.25 2.84 1.05
N CYS A 617 -0.96 2.40 0.80
CA CYS A 617 -1.48 2.22 -0.55
C CYS A 617 -2.79 2.97 -0.73
N ASP A 618 -3.17 3.21 -1.98
CA ASP A 618 -4.45 3.82 -2.38
C ASP A 618 -4.69 5.25 -1.85
N HIS A 619 -3.68 5.95 -1.34
CA HIS A 619 -3.82 7.31 -0.83
C HIS A 619 -4.30 8.27 -1.94
N HIS A 620 -3.67 8.24 -3.11
CA HIS A 620 -4.08 9.05 -4.27
C HIS A 620 -5.51 8.71 -4.73
N PHE A 621 -5.93 7.46 -4.57
CA PHE A 621 -7.28 7.00 -4.89
C PHE A 621 -8.30 7.51 -3.88
N THR A 622 -8.04 7.27 -2.59
CA THR A 622 -8.92 7.64 -1.47
C THR A 622 -9.03 9.16 -1.34
N TYR A 623 -7.90 9.85 -1.26
CA TYR A 623 -7.90 11.31 -1.11
C TYR A 623 -8.31 12.03 -2.39
N GLY A 624 -8.19 11.39 -3.55
CA GLY A 624 -8.72 11.89 -4.81
C GLY A 624 -10.23 12.15 -4.79
N TYR A 625 -11.01 11.32 -4.09
CA TYR A 625 -12.43 11.57 -3.87
C TYR A 625 -12.67 12.86 -3.08
N PHE A 626 -11.90 13.05 -1.99
CA PHE A 626 -12.00 14.26 -1.17
C PHE A 626 -11.57 15.51 -1.95
N MET A 627 -10.51 15.39 -2.75
CA MET A 627 -10.03 16.51 -3.57
C MET A 627 -11.04 16.92 -4.65
N PHE A 628 -11.69 15.96 -5.29
CA PHE A 628 -12.76 16.24 -6.23
C PHE A 628 -13.95 16.91 -5.53
N GLY A 629 -14.38 16.38 -4.38
CA GLY A 629 -15.44 16.98 -3.58
C GLY A 629 -15.11 18.40 -3.11
N ALA A 630 -13.88 18.62 -2.63
CA ALA A 630 -13.40 19.94 -2.20
C ALA A 630 -13.34 20.94 -3.37
N ALA A 631 -12.87 20.51 -4.55
CA ALA A 631 -12.82 21.34 -5.75
C ALA A 631 -14.23 21.79 -6.19
N VAL A 632 -15.21 20.88 -6.15
CA VAL A 632 -16.60 21.20 -6.44
C VAL A 632 -17.16 22.19 -5.42
N LEU A 633 -16.98 21.94 -4.13
CA LEU A 633 -17.41 22.89 -3.08
C LEU A 633 -16.77 24.27 -3.26
N ALA A 634 -15.46 24.32 -3.52
CA ALA A 634 -14.73 25.58 -3.73
C ALA A 634 -15.26 26.39 -4.92
N THR A 635 -15.85 25.73 -5.91
CA THR A 635 -16.49 26.38 -7.06
C THR A 635 -17.74 27.16 -6.64
N TYR A 636 -18.53 26.61 -5.72
CA TYR A 636 -19.81 27.17 -5.27
C TYR A 636 -19.74 27.89 -3.93
N ASP A 637 -18.76 27.57 -3.07
CA ASP A 637 -18.60 28.08 -1.70
C ASP A 637 -17.17 28.55 -1.46
N LYS A 638 -16.94 29.84 -1.69
CA LYS A 638 -15.63 30.46 -1.49
C LYS A 638 -15.26 30.62 -0.01
N GLU A 639 -16.24 30.68 0.90
CA GLU A 639 -15.98 30.72 2.34
C GLU A 639 -15.39 29.37 2.80
N PHE A 640 -15.96 28.25 2.35
CA PHE A 640 -15.39 26.91 2.58
C PHE A 640 -13.94 26.81 2.10
N LEU A 641 -13.63 27.28 0.90
CA LEU A 641 -12.27 27.30 0.38
C LEU A 641 -11.33 28.13 1.25
N ASN A 642 -11.75 29.32 1.69
CA ASN A 642 -10.94 30.17 2.55
C ASN A 642 -10.70 29.53 3.93
N ASP A 643 -11.73 28.86 4.47
CA ASP A 643 -11.66 28.22 5.78
C ASP A 643 -10.79 26.96 5.78
N TYR A 644 -10.79 26.15 4.71
CA TYR A 644 -10.22 24.81 4.70
C TYR A 644 -9.14 24.59 3.62
N ARG A 645 -8.63 25.63 2.97
CA ARG A 645 -7.57 25.53 1.96
C ARG A 645 -6.38 24.70 2.46
N ASP A 646 -5.88 25.00 3.66
CA ASP A 646 -4.70 24.32 4.20
C ASP A 646 -4.94 22.81 4.41
N MET A 647 -6.17 22.41 4.80
CA MET A 647 -6.54 20.99 4.95
C MET A 647 -6.66 20.29 3.60
N ILE A 648 -7.17 20.99 2.58
CA ILE A 648 -7.21 20.48 1.21
C ILE A 648 -5.78 20.27 0.69
N GLU A 649 -4.91 21.27 0.85
CA GLU A 649 -3.52 21.20 0.43
C GLU A 649 -2.74 20.14 1.21
N LEU A 650 -3.03 19.91 2.49
CA LEU A 650 -2.44 18.84 3.30
C LEU A 650 -2.67 17.45 2.67
N LEU A 651 -3.90 17.16 2.25
CA LEU A 651 -4.22 15.88 1.59
C LEU A 651 -3.58 15.77 0.20
N VAL A 652 -3.53 16.87 -0.57
CA VAL A 652 -2.85 16.87 -1.88
C VAL A 652 -1.37 16.56 -1.72
N ARG A 653 -0.74 17.16 -0.72
CA ARG A 653 0.69 17.00 -0.46
C ARG A 653 1.08 15.58 -0.06
N ASP A 654 0.19 14.83 0.60
CA ASP A 654 0.44 13.44 0.95
C ASP A 654 0.80 12.57 -0.27
N TYR A 655 0.16 12.80 -1.41
CA TYR A 655 0.36 11.99 -2.61
C TYR A 655 0.88 12.75 -3.83
N ALA A 656 0.98 14.08 -3.77
CA ALA A 656 1.35 14.93 -4.91
C ALA A 656 2.07 16.22 -4.49
N ASP A 657 2.94 16.17 -3.48
CA ASP A 657 3.71 17.37 -3.07
C ASP A 657 4.69 17.76 -4.17
N PRO A 658 4.63 19.02 -4.68
CA PRO A 658 5.54 19.49 -5.70
C PRO A 658 6.93 19.86 -5.16
N LYS A 659 7.09 19.96 -3.83
CA LYS A 659 8.29 20.45 -3.17
C LYS A 659 9.23 19.32 -2.79
N ASP A 660 10.51 19.62 -2.75
CA ASP A 660 11.47 18.75 -2.10
C ASP A 660 11.22 18.73 -0.57
N PRO A 661 11.46 17.60 0.12
CA PRO A 661 11.21 17.49 1.55
C PRO A 661 11.92 18.56 2.38
N GLU A 662 13.12 18.97 1.99
CA GLU A 662 13.91 20.03 2.67
C GLU A 662 13.20 21.39 2.61
N ASP A 663 12.52 21.70 1.51
CA ASP A 663 11.75 22.95 1.32
C ASP A 663 10.40 22.93 2.01
N ASP A 664 9.93 21.74 2.37
CA ASP A 664 8.64 21.48 3.01
C ASP A 664 8.73 21.19 4.51
N GLY A 665 9.90 21.37 5.11
CA GLY A 665 10.14 21.02 6.51
C GLY A 665 10.09 19.52 6.78
N ASN A 666 10.39 18.70 5.78
CA ASN A 666 10.38 17.23 5.80
C ASN A 666 9.02 16.60 6.15
N MET A 667 7.91 17.24 5.78
CA MET A 667 6.57 16.69 6.05
C MET A 667 6.19 15.58 5.07
N PHE A 668 6.42 15.76 3.77
CA PHE A 668 6.00 14.81 2.74
C PHE A 668 7.10 14.56 1.72
N CYS A 669 7.04 13.39 1.05
CA CYS A 669 7.88 13.13 -0.10
C CYS A 669 7.43 13.94 -1.32
N LYS A 670 8.39 14.35 -2.13
CA LYS A 670 8.12 14.97 -3.43
C LYS A 670 7.40 14.01 -4.37
N PHE A 671 6.38 14.49 -5.03
CA PHE A 671 5.68 13.74 -6.08
C PHE A 671 6.60 13.38 -7.25
N ARG A 672 6.50 12.15 -7.72
CA ARG A 672 7.28 11.61 -8.83
C ARG A 672 6.37 11.31 -10.01
N ALA A 673 6.53 12.09 -11.06
CA ALA A 673 5.70 11.99 -12.27
C ALA A 673 6.28 10.98 -13.27
N PHE A 674 6.16 9.67 -12.98
CA PHE A 674 6.63 8.64 -13.91
C PHE A 674 5.50 7.77 -14.49
#